data_863fe73fb37096d118c447892ee51fb8
#
_entry.id   863fe73fb37096d118c447892ee51fb8
#
_cell.length_a   1.000
_cell.length_b   1.000
_cell.length_c   1.000
_cell.angle_alpha   90.00
_cell.angle_beta   90.00
_cell.angle_gamma   90.00
#
_symmetry.space_group_name_H-M   'P 1'
#
loop_
_entity.id
_entity.type
_entity.pdbx_description
1 polymer ?
#
loop_
_entity_poly.entity_id
_entity_poly.type
_entity_poly.pdbx_seq_one_letter_code
_entity_poly.pdbx_strand_id
1 'polypeptide(L)'
;NHPDIEKFVNWKVREEIKVAALVEGMKHLAPNQKELAEKFGLKLDYDFNGEAYYTVSGQNSNNSVRLSDEFMDAVEANGEWTLIRRTDGKVAKTLPAVDLWKQINEAAWHCADPGIQYDTTINAWHTCPEGGRINASNPCSEYMFLDNTACNLASINLLKFYDSETRTFDIEGYEHAISLWTVVLEISVLMASFPSKEIAELSWKYRTLGLGYANLGAMLMQAGIPYDSDAGRAVCGALSSILTGRSYAASAVLAAEHGTFDGYKENKEHMLRVIRNHRRAAQGVARDSGEYEAMRIAPVPIDHAVFTEGRVTISNANDMLGRAVAAWDDALAFGKKHGFRNAQVTVIAPTGTIGLLMDCDTTGVEPDFALTKFKKLAGGGYFKIANQSLRPALQALGYTAVQVDEIVTHVMGTLSLEVALPTEDGIVPTHGTTFRDFLIESGYTGDEVVQIENSLPTVFEISFAFSAWSMPERILAAHGIDAAAARADQKFNGLRALGLNRKQIDALNVRICGTQTVEGAPHLKDKHLPVFDCANRCGNLGTRFIAPQGHIHMMAAAQPFISGAISKTINLPNDANVEDIGACYRLSWELGLKANALYRDGCKLSQPLSTKSDASDEREEEDTAGLPEVVATTTYVDRIVERVVEVERVVERVVERPRRSRLPDTRQSLTHKFNVAGHEGYLIVGLYEDGTPGELFITMAKEGSTIGGLMDSLGTAISLALQYGVPVESIVNKFAHQRFEPMGMTTNSDIPFAKSLVDYIFRWLGMQFIEGYRDQNAPRRTKPAEISGGGMNAHGNAGSAPISNADAKEAAWQSRSGITTHDGSISASSTQGSASHSVQAKADAQEILSRRSISVVVAESIVDGSDGVDPQSRTSVVKETVTVGETRVNGSVLDQSNAHLMGDAPACDGCGSITVRNGTCYRCLNCGSSMGCS
;
A
#
# COMPACT_ATOMS: atom_id res chain seq x y z
N ASN A 1 -6.23 -26.11 -6.17
CA ASN A 1 -7.14 -27.08 -6.83
C ASN A 1 -8.44 -26.45 -7.39
N HIS A 2 -8.48 -25.11 -7.63
CA HIS A 2 -9.60 -24.45 -8.30
C HIS A 2 -9.57 -24.74 -9.81
N PRO A 3 -10.72 -24.96 -10.49
CA PRO A 3 -10.73 -25.22 -11.94
C PRO A 3 -10.10 -24.13 -12.81
N ASP A 4 -10.19 -22.87 -12.39
CA ASP A 4 -9.65 -21.72 -13.14
C ASP A 4 -8.23 -21.30 -12.69
N ILE A 5 -7.51 -22.13 -11.93
CA ILE A 5 -6.20 -21.74 -11.36
C ILE A 5 -5.19 -21.36 -12.46
N GLU A 6 -5.17 -22.08 -13.57
CA GLU A 6 -4.27 -21.78 -14.70
C GLU A 6 -4.57 -20.41 -15.32
N LYS A 7 -5.86 -20.02 -15.41
CA LYS A 7 -6.26 -18.69 -15.89
C LYS A 7 -5.86 -17.60 -14.91
N PHE A 8 -6.03 -17.86 -13.60
CA PHE A 8 -5.69 -16.94 -12.53
C PHE A 8 -4.18 -16.68 -12.47
N VAL A 9 -3.36 -17.75 -12.54
CA VAL A 9 -1.91 -17.65 -12.54
C VAL A 9 -1.41 -16.78 -13.69
N ASN A 10 -1.94 -16.99 -14.89
CA ASN A 10 -1.49 -16.31 -16.11
C ASN A 10 -2.20 -14.96 -16.35
N TRP A 11 -3.07 -14.51 -15.47
CA TRP A 11 -3.90 -13.32 -15.71
C TRP A 11 -3.06 -12.06 -15.91
N LYS A 12 -2.21 -11.69 -14.95
CA LYS A 12 -1.42 -10.46 -15.03
C LYS A 12 -0.41 -10.46 -16.18
N VAL A 13 0.23 -11.60 -16.46
CA VAL A 13 1.11 -11.72 -17.63
C VAL A 13 0.37 -11.35 -18.91
N ARG A 14 -0.88 -11.81 -19.07
CA ARG A 14 -1.70 -11.47 -20.24
C ARG A 14 -2.09 -10.00 -20.31
N GLU A 15 -2.29 -9.36 -19.15
CA GLU A 15 -2.60 -7.93 -19.10
C GLU A 15 -1.36 -7.09 -19.42
N GLU A 16 -0.17 -7.46 -18.93
CA GLU A 16 1.11 -6.80 -19.31
C GLU A 16 1.39 -6.92 -20.81
N ILE A 17 1.15 -8.07 -21.43
CA ILE A 17 1.26 -8.23 -22.89
C ILE A 17 0.32 -7.27 -23.64
N LYS A 18 -0.89 -7.04 -23.12
CA LYS A 18 -1.80 -6.05 -23.75
C LYS A 18 -1.26 -4.62 -23.66
N VAL A 19 -0.69 -4.23 -22.52
CA VAL A 19 -0.05 -2.92 -22.38
C VAL A 19 1.10 -2.78 -23.36
N ALA A 20 2.00 -3.78 -23.43
CA ALA A 20 3.10 -3.78 -24.39
C ALA A 20 2.59 -3.65 -25.85
N ALA A 21 1.57 -4.42 -26.22
CA ALA A 21 1.00 -4.36 -27.56
C ALA A 21 0.39 -2.99 -27.89
N LEU A 22 -0.21 -2.30 -26.92
CA LEU A 22 -0.75 -0.95 -27.10
C LEU A 22 0.36 0.08 -27.29
N VAL A 23 1.36 0.07 -26.40
CA VAL A 23 2.47 1.05 -26.44
C VAL A 23 3.33 0.85 -27.68
N GLU A 24 3.72 -0.39 -28.00
CA GLU A 24 4.48 -0.69 -29.23
C GLU A 24 3.64 -0.40 -30.48
N GLY A 25 2.34 -0.71 -30.46
CA GLY A 25 1.42 -0.39 -31.55
C GLY A 25 1.40 1.09 -31.91
N MET A 26 1.53 2.01 -30.95
CA MET A 26 1.63 3.45 -31.19
C MET A 26 2.86 3.83 -32.02
N LYS A 27 3.98 3.13 -31.85
CA LYS A 27 5.21 3.38 -32.62
C LYS A 27 5.03 3.05 -34.14
N HIS A 28 4.12 2.13 -34.43
CA HIS A 28 3.85 1.65 -35.78
C HIS A 28 2.62 2.30 -36.47
N LEU A 29 1.95 3.26 -35.81
CA LEU A 29 0.85 4.02 -36.44
C LEU A 29 1.33 4.82 -37.67
N ALA A 30 0.46 4.94 -38.66
CA ALA A 30 0.71 5.82 -39.80
C ALA A 30 0.85 7.29 -39.34
N PRO A 31 1.63 8.13 -40.06
CA PRO A 31 1.88 9.53 -39.65
C PRO A 31 0.61 10.34 -39.35
N ASN A 32 -0.42 10.21 -40.14
CA ASN A 32 -1.72 10.87 -39.96
C ASN A 32 -2.47 10.35 -38.71
N GLN A 33 -2.26 9.12 -38.30
CA GLN A 33 -2.82 8.53 -37.06
C GLN A 33 -2.05 9.01 -35.84
N LYS A 34 -0.72 9.15 -35.93
CA LYS A 34 0.10 9.73 -34.86
C LYS A 34 -0.29 11.19 -34.61
N GLU A 35 -0.39 12.00 -35.65
CA GLU A 35 -0.86 13.40 -35.60
C GLU A 35 -2.25 13.49 -34.93
N LEU A 36 -3.14 12.55 -35.26
CA LEU A 36 -4.48 12.48 -34.65
C LEU A 36 -4.42 12.13 -33.17
N ALA A 37 -3.58 11.18 -32.80
CA ALA A 37 -3.37 10.78 -31.38
C ALA A 37 -2.83 11.96 -30.57
N GLU A 38 -1.81 12.65 -31.07
CA GLU A 38 -1.25 13.86 -30.45
C GLU A 38 -2.30 14.97 -30.28
N LYS A 39 -3.08 15.22 -31.34
CA LYS A 39 -4.16 16.24 -31.35
C LYS A 39 -5.23 15.98 -30.31
N PHE A 40 -5.52 14.70 -29.98
CA PHE A 40 -6.47 14.31 -28.96
C PHE A 40 -5.82 14.04 -27.60
N GLY A 41 -4.52 14.28 -27.47
CA GLY A 41 -3.77 14.10 -26.23
C GLY A 41 -3.65 12.64 -25.79
N LEU A 42 -3.82 11.66 -26.72
CA LEU A 42 -3.67 10.25 -26.42
C LEU A 42 -2.20 9.91 -26.23
N LYS A 43 -1.82 9.58 -24.99
CA LYS A 43 -0.47 9.21 -24.64
C LYS A 43 -0.45 7.78 -24.10
N LEU A 44 -0.01 6.83 -24.93
CA LEU A 44 0.20 5.44 -24.53
C LEU A 44 1.70 5.21 -24.30
N ASP A 45 2.09 5.15 -23.07
CA ASP A 45 3.45 4.88 -22.61
C ASP A 45 3.47 3.84 -21.50
N TYR A 46 4.66 3.45 -21.04
CA TYR A 46 4.86 2.49 -19.96
C TYR A 46 4.71 3.13 -18.56
N ASP A 47 4.02 4.24 -18.40
CA ASP A 47 3.69 4.80 -17.09
C ASP A 47 2.57 4.00 -16.43
N PHE A 48 2.83 3.42 -15.23
CA PHE A 48 1.83 2.65 -14.48
C PHE A 48 0.58 3.46 -14.09
N ASN A 49 0.65 4.80 -14.10
CA ASN A 49 -0.50 5.72 -13.99
C ASN A 49 -0.98 6.22 -15.35
N GLY A 50 -0.43 5.73 -16.47
CA GLY A 50 -0.75 6.16 -17.81
C GLY A 50 -1.98 5.49 -18.40
N GLU A 51 -2.45 6.03 -19.54
CA GLU A 51 -3.67 5.56 -20.22
C GLU A 51 -3.58 4.09 -20.68
N ALA A 52 -2.38 3.60 -21.03
CA ALA A 52 -2.20 2.20 -21.43
C ALA A 52 -2.58 1.24 -20.31
N TYR A 53 -2.17 1.52 -19.07
CA TYR A 53 -2.51 0.71 -17.90
C TYR A 53 -3.97 0.82 -17.46
N TYR A 54 -4.66 1.93 -17.74
CA TYR A 54 -6.10 2.04 -17.48
C TYR A 54 -6.96 1.17 -18.38
N THR A 55 -6.42 0.67 -19.50
CA THR A 55 -7.16 -0.21 -20.43
C THR A 55 -7.20 -1.68 -19.99
N VAL A 56 -6.39 -2.08 -19.00
CA VAL A 56 -6.26 -3.45 -18.52
C VAL A 56 -6.81 -3.61 -17.12
N SER A 57 -7.11 -4.84 -16.72
CA SER A 57 -7.76 -5.14 -15.45
C SER A 57 -6.80 -5.73 -14.42
N GLY A 58 -7.08 -5.48 -13.13
CA GLY A 58 -6.38 -6.12 -12.01
C GLY A 58 -4.96 -5.63 -11.75
N GLN A 59 -4.53 -4.49 -12.30
CA GLN A 59 -3.19 -3.95 -12.06
C GLN A 59 -2.97 -3.51 -10.61
N ASN A 60 -4.03 -3.04 -9.95
CA ASN A 60 -4.00 -2.62 -8.55
C ASN A 60 -4.31 -3.76 -7.57
N SER A 61 -4.41 -5.01 -8.02
CA SER A 61 -4.59 -6.18 -7.17
C SER A 61 -3.27 -6.92 -6.96
N ASN A 62 -2.99 -7.34 -5.72
CA ASN A 62 -1.91 -8.26 -5.41
C ASN A 62 -2.48 -9.69 -5.44
N ASN A 63 -2.08 -10.47 -6.43
CA ASN A 63 -2.56 -11.84 -6.59
C ASN A 63 -1.64 -12.82 -5.86
N SER A 64 -2.22 -13.74 -5.10
CA SER A 64 -1.47 -14.80 -4.42
C SER A 64 -2.12 -16.16 -4.67
N VAL A 65 -1.28 -17.19 -4.79
CA VAL A 65 -1.69 -18.59 -4.88
C VAL A 65 -1.37 -19.29 -3.56
N ARG A 66 -2.35 -20.00 -3.00
CA ARG A 66 -2.16 -20.82 -1.81
C ARG A 66 -1.72 -22.23 -2.21
N LEU A 67 -0.59 -22.67 -1.66
CA LEU A 67 -0.01 -23.99 -1.86
C LEU A 67 -0.09 -24.77 -0.55
N SER A 68 -0.64 -25.98 -0.61
CA SER A 68 -0.59 -26.92 0.51
C SER A 68 0.65 -27.79 0.42
N ASP A 69 1.01 -28.43 1.53
CA ASP A 69 2.13 -29.38 1.56
C ASP A 69 1.89 -30.56 0.60
N GLU A 70 0.63 -31.00 0.45
CA GLU A 70 0.28 -32.08 -0.47
C GLU A 70 0.55 -31.69 -1.94
N PHE A 71 0.38 -30.42 -2.29
CA PHE A 71 0.76 -29.93 -3.62
C PHE A 71 2.27 -29.92 -3.81
N MET A 72 3.01 -29.46 -2.82
CA MET A 72 4.48 -29.46 -2.87
C MET A 72 5.04 -30.89 -2.96
N ASP A 73 4.48 -31.83 -2.18
CA ASP A 73 4.82 -33.26 -2.28
C ASP A 73 4.54 -33.82 -3.66
N ALA A 74 3.41 -33.47 -4.27
CA ALA A 74 3.06 -33.89 -5.61
C ALA A 74 4.04 -33.35 -6.66
N VAL A 75 4.50 -32.10 -6.49
CA VAL A 75 5.53 -31.46 -7.33
C VAL A 75 6.84 -32.27 -7.22
N GLU A 76 7.29 -32.56 -5.98
CA GLU A 76 8.54 -33.29 -5.75
C GLU A 76 8.50 -34.72 -6.26
N ALA A 77 7.34 -35.38 -6.13
CA ALA A 77 7.13 -36.74 -6.61
C ALA A 77 6.84 -36.85 -8.12
N ASN A 78 6.82 -35.70 -8.86
CA ASN A 78 6.31 -35.66 -10.25
C ASN A 78 4.92 -36.29 -10.38
N GLY A 79 4.06 -36.08 -9.38
CA GLY A 79 2.73 -36.66 -9.31
C GLY A 79 1.68 -35.84 -10.03
N GLU A 80 0.45 -36.34 -10.03
CA GLU A 80 -0.71 -35.67 -10.59
C GLU A 80 -1.36 -34.76 -9.56
N TRP A 81 -1.95 -33.63 -10.05
CA TRP A 81 -2.74 -32.70 -9.26
C TRP A 81 -4.14 -32.57 -9.84
N THR A 82 -5.16 -32.63 -8.97
CA THR A 82 -6.56 -32.64 -9.37
C THR A 82 -7.23 -31.30 -9.08
N LEU A 83 -7.82 -30.71 -10.12
CA LEU A 83 -8.66 -29.52 -10.01
C LEU A 83 -10.12 -29.94 -9.77
N ILE A 84 -10.75 -29.32 -8.77
CA ILE A 84 -12.07 -29.73 -8.25
C ILE A 84 -13.09 -28.60 -8.41
N ARG A 85 -14.22 -28.91 -9.03
CA ARG A 85 -15.34 -27.98 -9.18
C ARG A 85 -15.94 -27.61 -7.82
N ARG A 86 -16.19 -26.33 -7.63
CA ARG A 86 -16.73 -25.81 -6.37
C ARG A 86 -18.24 -26.08 -6.19
N THR A 87 -18.95 -26.29 -7.29
CA THR A 87 -20.41 -26.50 -7.30
C THR A 87 -20.85 -27.90 -6.87
N ASP A 88 -20.11 -28.93 -7.22
CA ASP A 88 -20.50 -30.33 -7.02
C ASP A 88 -19.38 -31.24 -6.49
N GLY A 89 -18.19 -30.67 -6.23
CA GLY A 89 -17.04 -31.41 -5.70
C GLY A 89 -16.39 -32.41 -6.67
N LYS A 90 -16.83 -32.46 -7.93
CA LYS A 90 -16.30 -33.42 -8.93
C LYS A 90 -15.00 -32.88 -9.53
N VAL A 91 -14.20 -33.84 -10.01
CA VAL A 91 -12.98 -33.53 -10.76
C VAL A 91 -13.32 -32.76 -12.03
N ALA A 92 -12.70 -31.61 -12.21
CA ALA A 92 -12.78 -30.82 -13.42
C ALA A 92 -11.67 -31.16 -14.42
N LYS A 93 -10.44 -31.33 -13.92
CA LYS A 93 -9.25 -31.63 -14.69
C LYS A 93 -8.19 -32.26 -13.78
N THR A 94 -7.39 -33.16 -14.29
CA THR A 94 -6.15 -33.65 -13.68
C THR A 94 -4.99 -33.24 -14.57
N LEU A 95 -3.88 -32.80 -13.99
CA LEU A 95 -2.67 -32.37 -14.69
C LEU A 95 -1.44 -32.72 -13.84
N PRO A 96 -0.24 -32.83 -14.42
CA PRO A 96 0.98 -32.99 -13.67
C PRO A 96 1.18 -31.76 -12.72
N ALA A 97 1.49 -32.03 -11.45
CA ALA A 97 1.72 -30.95 -10.46
C ALA A 97 2.88 -30.04 -10.88
N VAL A 98 3.93 -30.63 -11.49
CA VAL A 98 5.10 -29.88 -12.00
C VAL A 98 4.72 -28.88 -13.09
N ASP A 99 3.74 -29.19 -13.95
CA ASP A 99 3.32 -28.27 -15.02
C ASP A 99 2.65 -27.01 -14.42
N LEU A 100 1.80 -27.17 -13.39
CA LEU A 100 1.20 -26.04 -12.70
C LEU A 100 2.25 -25.23 -11.93
N TRP A 101 3.19 -25.94 -11.28
CA TRP A 101 4.32 -25.30 -10.59
C TRP A 101 5.16 -24.44 -11.55
N LYS A 102 5.49 -24.98 -12.72
CA LYS A 102 6.22 -24.26 -13.76
C LYS A 102 5.47 -23.02 -14.25
N GLN A 103 4.15 -23.12 -14.49
CA GLN A 103 3.33 -21.97 -14.87
C GLN A 103 3.33 -20.87 -13.80
N ILE A 104 3.30 -21.23 -12.50
CA ILE A 104 3.38 -20.27 -11.39
C ILE A 104 4.73 -19.55 -11.43
N ASN A 105 5.84 -20.29 -11.57
CA ASN A 105 7.18 -19.73 -11.61
C ASN A 105 7.40 -18.82 -12.83
N GLU A 106 6.94 -19.25 -14.00
CA GLU A 106 6.98 -18.46 -15.24
C GLU A 106 6.19 -17.14 -15.09
N ALA A 107 4.97 -17.18 -14.53
CA ALA A 107 4.16 -16.01 -14.32
C ALA A 107 4.84 -15.01 -13.37
N ALA A 108 5.38 -15.50 -12.24
CA ALA A 108 6.10 -14.67 -11.29
C ALA A 108 7.39 -14.09 -11.89
N TRP A 109 8.09 -14.83 -12.73
CA TRP A 109 9.27 -14.35 -13.44
C TRP A 109 8.95 -13.19 -14.38
N HIS A 110 7.78 -13.25 -15.08
CA HIS A 110 7.37 -12.24 -16.06
C HIS A 110 6.81 -10.95 -15.43
N CYS A 111 6.07 -11.03 -14.32
CA CYS A 111 5.33 -9.88 -13.81
C CYS A 111 5.29 -9.77 -12.28
N ALA A 112 6.14 -10.52 -11.55
CA ALA A 112 6.17 -10.56 -10.09
C ALA A 112 4.86 -11.05 -9.43
N ASP A 113 3.93 -11.60 -10.19
CA ASP A 113 2.66 -12.17 -9.74
C ASP A 113 2.44 -13.55 -10.37
N PRO A 114 1.86 -14.53 -9.63
CA PRO A 114 1.32 -14.40 -8.27
C PRO A 114 2.39 -14.59 -7.19
N GLY A 115 2.18 -13.95 -6.03
CA GLY A 115 2.88 -14.33 -4.79
C GLY A 115 2.43 -15.70 -4.29
N ILE A 116 3.21 -16.32 -3.40
CA ILE A 116 2.89 -17.62 -2.82
C ILE A 116 2.52 -17.48 -1.35
N GLN A 117 1.53 -18.26 -0.91
CA GLN A 117 1.14 -18.45 0.48
C GLN A 117 1.11 -19.94 0.81
N TYR A 118 1.83 -20.35 1.86
CA TYR A 118 1.95 -21.76 2.28
C TYR A 118 0.83 -22.11 3.23
N ASP A 119 -0.25 -22.67 2.70
CA ASP A 119 -1.53 -22.89 3.37
C ASP A 119 -1.41 -23.76 4.62
N THR A 120 -0.65 -24.86 4.55
CA THR A 120 -0.44 -25.77 5.68
C THR A 120 0.31 -25.07 6.81
N THR A 121 1.40 -24.37 6.50
CA THR A 121 2.17 -23.60 7.49
C THR A 121 1.31 -22.51 8.15
N ILE A 122 0.54 -21.76 7.36
CA ILE A 122 -0.35 -20.71 7.89
C ILE A 122 -1.32 -21.29 8.92
N ASN A 123 -1.98 -22.41 8.58
CA ASN A 123 -2.97 -23.03 9.44
C ASN A 123 -2.35 -23.84 10.60
N ALA A 124 -1.09 -24.27 10.54
CA ALA A 124 -0.36 -24.84 11.66
C ALA A 124 -0.12 -23.80 12.79
N TRP A 125 0.09 -22.54 12.43
CA TRP A 125 0.23 -21.41 13.36
C TRP A 125 -1.09 -20.76 13.72
N HIS A 126 -2.25 -21.31 13.33
CA HIS A 126 -3.56 -20.72 13.62
C HIS A 126 -3.92 -20.85 15.10
N THR A 127 -4.23 -19.72 15.73
CA THR A 127 -4.61 -19.63 17.16
C THR A 127 -6.08 -19.97 17.41
N CYS A 128 -6.94 -19.85 16.40
CA CYS A 128 -8.41 -19.97 16.52
C CYS A 128 -9.05 -20.89 15.48
N PRO A 129 -8.61 -22.14 15.30
CA PRO A 129 -9.15 -23.06 14.28
C PRO A 129 -10.63 -23.44 14.51
N GLU A 130 -11.15 -23.38 15.75
CA GLU A 130 -12.56 -23.62 16.01
C GLU A 130 -13.48 -22.49 15.44
N GLY A 131 -12.88 -21.34 15.16
CA GLY A 131 -13.58 -20.22 14.48
C GLY A 131 -13.64 -20.37 12.97
N GLY A 132 -12.90 -21.30 12.40
CA GLY A 132 -12.80 -21.55 10.97
C GLY A 132 -11.34 -21.67 10.49
N ARG A 133 -11.18 -21.88 9.20
CA ARG A 133 -9.86 -21.96 8.53
C ARG A 133 -9.42 -20.58 8.05
N ILE A 134 -8.12 -20.31 8.08
CA ILE A 134 -7.54 -19.15 7.41
C ILE A 134 -7.49 -19.44 5.90
N ASN A 135 -8.34 -18.75 5.12
CA ASN A 135 -8.50 -19.00 3.68
C ASN A 135 -7.77 -17.98 2.81
N ALA A 136 -7.55 -16.76 3.31
CA ALA A 136 -6.98 -15.65 2.55
C ALA A 136 -6.10 -14.75 3.44
N SER A 137 -5.56 -13.70 2.85
CA SER A 137 -4.81 -12.63 3.52
C SER A 137 -5.26 -11.26 3.00
N ASN A 138 -4.74 -10.18 3.61
CA ASN A 138 -4.70 -8.87 2.98
C ASN A 138 -3.78 -8.87 1.73
N PRO A 139 -3.81 -7.82 0.88
CA PRO A 139 -3.03 -7.76 -0.36
C PRO A 139 -1.53 -8.00 -0.19
N CYS A 140 -0.93 -7.50 0.88
CA CYS A 140 0.52 -7.61 1.11
C CYS A 140 0.93 -8.85 1.90
N SER A 141 -0.02 -9.75 2.23
CA SER A 141 0.18 -11.08 2.85
C SER A 141 0.75 -11.08 4.27
N GLU A 142 0.74 -9.96 4.99
CA GLU A 142 1.15 -9.93 6.40
C GLU A 142 0.01 -10.29 7.36
N TYR A 143 -1.24 -10.04 7.01
CA TYR A 143 -2.37 -10.37 7.85
C TYR A 143 -2.99 -11.71 7.45
N MET A 144 -2.76 -12.73 8.25
CA MET A 144 -3.23 -14.10 8.07
C MET A 144 -4.15 -14.48 9.23
N PHE A 145 -5.46 -14.33 9.04
CA PHE A 145 -6.48 -14.67 10.03
C PHE A 145 -7.79 -15.07 9.36
N LEU A 146 -8.88 -15.19 10.13
CA LEU A 146 -10.20 -15.60 9.64
C LEU A 146 -10.81 -14.59 8.66
N ASP A 147 -11.63 -15.08 7.75
CA ASP A 147 -12.41 -14.24 6.84
C ASP A 147 -13.30 -13.25 7.62
N ASN A 148 -13.59 -12.10 7.04
CA ASN A 148 -14.37 -11.02 7.65
C ASN A 148 -13.80 -10.52 9.00
N THR A 149 -12.48 -10.52 9.15
CA THR A 149 -11.78 -9.86 10.25
C THR A 149 -10.90 -8.73 9.70
N ALA A 150 -10.56 -7.78 10.55
CA ALA A 150 -9.69 -6.67 10.19
C ALA A 150 -8.48 -6.57 11.12
N CYS A 151 -7.42 -5.93 10.64
CA CYS A 151 -6.18 -5.70 11.36
C CYS A 151 -5.93 -4.21 11.51
N ASN A 152 -5.83 -3.73 12.75
CA ASN A 152 -5.34 -2.39 13.03
C ASN A 152 -3.81 -2.41 13.08
N LEU A 153 -3.16 -1.52 12.34
CA LEU A 153 -1.71 -1.54 12.13
C LEU A 153 -0.99 -0.42 12.89
N ALA A 154 0.16 -0.77 13.46
CA ALA A 154 1.18 0.17 13.93
C ALA A 154 2.57 -0.43 13.71
N SER A 155 3.59 0.43 13.55
CA SER A 155 4.99 -0.01 13.41
C SER A 155 5.92 0.85 14.24
N ILE A 156 6.86 0.20 14.92
CA ILE A 156 7.86 0.84 15.78
C ILE A 156 9.15 1.02 14.98
N ASN A 157 9.72 2.23 14.97
CA ASN A 157 11.01 2.48 14.34
C ASN A 157 12.15 1.97 15.24
N LEU A 158 12.75 0.82 14.88
CA LEU A 158 13.79 0.15 15.68
C LEU A 158 15.03 1.01 15.89
N LEU A 159 15.41 1.84 14.92
CA LEU A 159 16.60 2.69 15.01
C LEU A 159 16.50 3.72 16.13
N LYS A 160 15.29 4.08 16.60
CA LYS A 160 15.11 5.01 17.72
C LYS A 160 15.46 4.41 19.08
N PHE A 161 15.68 3.10 19.15
CA PHE A 161 16.11 2.37 20.34
C PHE A 161 17.58 1.94 20.29
N TYR A 162 18.30 2.26 19.18
CA TYR A 162 19.70 1.94 19.03
C TYR A 162 20.57 3.19 19.15
N ASP A 163 21.49 3.16 20.09
CA ASP A 163 22.52 4.19 20.26
C ASP A 163 23.81 3.72 19.57
N SER A 164 24.18 4.41 18.49
CA SER A 164 25.37 4.08 17.70
C SER A 164 26.69 4.45 18.38
N GLU A 165 26.70 5.38 19.36
CA GLU A 165 27.90 5.76 20.11
C GLU A 165 28.26 4.70 21.15
N THR A 166 27.32 4.27 21.97
CA THR A 166 27.50 3.23 22.99
C THR A 166 27.34 1.83 22.43
N ARG A 167 26.78 1.70 21.22
CA ARG A 167 26.40 0.44 20.57
C ARG A 167 25.43 -0.39 21.42
N THR A 168 24.52 0.25 22.11
CA THR A 168 23.53 -0.40 22.95
C THR A 168 22.15 -0.29 22.34
N PHE A 169 21.32 -1.32 22.52
CA PHE A 169 19.92 -1.27 22.19
C PHE A 169 19.10 -1.05 23.47
N ASP A 170 18.24 -0.04 23.50
CA ASP A 170 17.33 0.24 24.62
C ASP A 170 16.19 -0.79 24.65
N ILE A 171 16.49 -1.94 25.26
CA ILE A 171 15.54 -3.06 25.37
C ILE A 171 14.34 -2.65 26.22
N GLU A 172 14.56 -1.89 27.30
CA GLU A 172 13.49 -1.48 28.22
C GLU A 172 12.51 -0.51 27.55
N GLY A 173 13.04 0.49 26.88
CA GLY A 173 12.22 1.42 26.08
C GLY A 173 11.42 0.70 24.99
N TYR A 174 12.05 -0.26 24.30
CA TYR A 174 11.40 -1.06 23.27
C TYR A 174 10.25 -1.89 23.80
N GLU A 175 10.43 -2.64 24.90
CA GLU A 175 9.37 -3.42 25.54
C GLU A 175 8.25 -2.54 26.11
N HIS A 176 8.58 -1.34 26.62
CA HIS A 176 7.59 -0.36 27.05
C HIS A 176 6.74 0.13 25.85
N ALA A 177 7.40 0.51 24.76
CA ALA A 177 6.72 0.94 23.54
C ALA A 177 5.80 -0.17 23.00
N ILE A 178 6.25 -1.42 22.98
CA ILE A 178 5.44 -2.58 22.58
C ILE A 178 4.19 -2.69 23.44
N SER A 179 4.35 -2.61 24.75
CA SER A 179 3.23 -2.73 25.69
C SER A 179 2.22 -1.60 25.49
N LEU A 180 2.70 -0.37 25.34
CA LEU A 180 1.86 0.82 25.11
C LEU A 180 1.10 0.71 23.77
N TRP A 181 1.79 0.36 22.68
CA TRP A 181 1.16 0.22 21.38
C TRP A 181 0.16 -0.95 21.33
N THR A 182 0.40 -2.03 22.07
CA THR A 182 -0.59 -3.11 22.22
C THR A 182 -1.89 -2.58 22.84
N VAL A 183 -1.80 -1.73 23.88
CA VAL A 183 -2.96 -1.09 24.49
C VAL A 183 -3.65 -0.11 23.51
N VAL A 184 -2.88 0.72 22.81
CA VAL A 184 -3.42 1.67 21.81
C VAL A 184 -4.17 0.94 20.69
N LEU A 185 -3.60 -0.14 20.16
CA LEU A 185 -4.25 -0.94 19.13
C LEU A 185 -5.50 -1.65 19.65
N GLU A 186 -5.47 -2.15 20.90
CA GLU A 186 -6.65 -2.75 21.56
C GLU A 186 -7.79 -1.72 21.71
N ILE A 187 -7.49 -0.48 22.10
CA ILE A 187 -8.46 0.61 22.17
C ILE A 187 -9.00 0.90 20.76
N SER A 188 -8.15 0.88 19.73
CA SER A 188 -8.57 1.17 18.37
C SER A 188 -9.56 0.15 17.80
N VAL A 189 -9.56 -1.10 18.26
CA VAL A 189 -10.59 -2.09 17.89
C VAL A 189 -12.00 -1.63 18.31
N LEU A 190 -12.10 -0.94 19.45
CA LEU A 190 -13.37 -0.38 19.95
C LEU A 190 -13.85 0.83 19.13
N MET A 191 -12.89 1.61 18.61
CA MET A 191 -13.15 2.91 17.97
C MET A 191 -13.21 2.81 16.45
N ALA A 192 -12.83 1.66 15.87
CA ALA A 192 -12.77 1.48 14.44
C ALA A 192 -14.16 1.45 13.81
N SER A 193 -14.30 2.11 12.65
CA SER A 193 -15.46 1.96 11.76
C SER A 193 -15.14 0.89 10.71
N PHE A 194 -15.97 -0.14 10.63
CA PHE A 194 -15.79 -1.25 9.70
C PHE A 194 -16.77 -1.15 8.51
N PRO A 195 -16.38 -1.61 7.32
CA PRO A 195 -17.20 -1.44 6.12
C PRO A 195 -18.47 -2.30 6.10
N SER A 196 -18.55 -3.37 6.92
CA SER A 196 -19.75 -4.19 7.04
C SER A 196 -19.95 -4.65 8.49
N LYS A 197 -21.19 -5.06 8.79
CA LYS A 197 -21.56 -5.58 10.11
C LYS A 197 -20.79 -6.85 10.46
N GLU A 198 -20.63 -7.76 9.50
CA GLU A 198 -19.94 -9.03 9.69
C GLU A 198 -18.47 -8.82 10.05
N ILE A 199 -17.82 -7.85 9.40
CA ILE A 199 -16.42 -7.50 9.72
C ILE A 199 -16.33 -6.87 11.12
N ALA A 200 -17.27 -6.01 11.48
CA ALA A 200 -17.32 -5.42 12.82
C ALA A 200 -17.47 -6.50 13.90
N GLU A 201 -18.43 -7.43 13.73
CA GLU A 201 -18.72 -8.50 14.70
C GLU A 201 -17.54 -9.45 14.89
N LEU A 202 -16.91 -9.90 13.79
CA LEU A 202 -15.76 -10.82 13.87
C LEU A 202 -14.48 -10.14 14.33
N SER A 203 -14.26 -8.88 13.94
CA SER A 203 -13.14 -8.09 14.46
C SER A 203 -13.26 -7.85 15.96
N TRP A 204 -14.47 -7.57 16.44
CA TRP A 204 -14.75 -7.49 17.87
C TRP A 204 -14.55 -8.83 18.57
N LYS A 205 -15.07 -9.94 18.00
CA LYS A 205 -14.99 -11.27 18.60
C LYS A 205 -13.56 -11.75 18.80
N TYR A 206 -12.65 -11.49 17.86
CA TYR A 206 -11.26 -12.00 17.86
C TYR A 206 -10.20 -10.96 18.23
N ARG A 207 -10.52 -9.67 18.09
CA ARG A 207 -9.68 -8.54 18.52
C ARG A 207 -8.25 -8.62 18.03
N THR A 208 -8.08 -8.86 16.72
CA THR A 208 -6.78 -9.01 16.08
C THR A 208 -6.06 -7.68 15.93
N LEU A 209 -4.78 -7.66 16.28
CA LEU A 209 -3.89 -6.51 16.20
C LEU A 209 -2.75 -6.80 15.21
N GLY A 210 -2.18 -5.74 14.64
CA GLY A 210 -1.06 -5.79 13.70
C GLY A 210 0.09 -4.89 14.11
N LEU A 211 0.68 -5.10 15.29
CA LEU A 211 1.88 -4.39 15.70
C LEU A 211 3.11 -4.97 14.99
N GLY A 212 3.90 -4.10 14.38
CA GLY A 212 5.14 -4.46 13.70
C GLY A 212 6.29 -3.52 14.04
N TYR A 213 7.33 -3.59 13.24
CA TYR A 213 8.47 -2.66 13.28
C TYR A 213 8.92 -2.27 11.88
N ALA A 214 9.75 -1.24 11.81
CA ALA A 214 10.44 -0.78 10.60
C ALA A 214 11.90 -0.46 10.93
N ASN A 215 12.71 -0.24 9.89
CA ASN A 215 14.07 0.26 10.00
C ASN A 215 15.09 -0.76 10.55
N LEU A 216 14.79 -2.07 10.41
CA LEU A 216 15.73 -3.14 10.80
C LEU A 216 17.03 -3.07 10.01
N GLY A 217 16.93 -2.91 8.67
CA GLY A 217 18.11 -2.87 7.81
C GLY A 217 19.06 -1.71 8.15
N ALA A 218 18.50 -0.52 8.40
CA ALA A 218 19.24 0.65 8.84
C ALA A 218 19.93 0.44 10.21
N MET A 219 19.20 -0.16 11.16
CA MET A 219 19.76 -0.46 12.48
C MET A 219 20.93 -1.45 12.41
N LEU A 220 20.81 -2.52 11.61
CA LEU A 220 21.89 -3.48 11.40
C LEU A 220 23.09 -2.81 10.74
N MET A 221 22.87 -1.97 9.71
CA MET A 221 23.94 -1.22 9.03
C MET A 221 24.69 -0.31 10.03
N GLN A 222 23.97 0.47 10.86
CA GLN A 222 24.60 1.33 11.87
C GLN A 222 25.31 0.54 12.98
N ALA A 223 24.84 -0.67 13.28
CA ALA A 223 25.54 -1.59 14.19
C ALA A 223 26.78 -2.26 13.56
N GLY A 224 27.05 -2.03 12.27
CA GLY A 224 28.11 -2.68 11.52
C GLY A 224 27.89 -4.17 11.30
N ILE A 225 26.63 -4.60 11.25
CA ILE A 225 26.20 -5.99 11.06
C ILE A 225 25.68 -6.15 9.63
N PRO A 226 26.27 -7.01 8.78
CA PRO A 226 25.72 -7.30 7.47
C PRO A 226 24.29 -7.86 7.59
N TYR A 227 23.37 -7.38 6.75
CA TYR A 227 21.99 -7.88 6.73
C TYR A 227 21.95 -9.40 6.46
N ASP A 228 22.69 -9.89 5.46
CA ASP A 228 22.83 -11.31 5.16
C ASP A 228 24.00 -11.92 5.96
N SER A 229 23.80 -12.05 7.26
CA SER A 229 24.75 -12.71 8.17
C SER A 229 24.02 -13.44 9.28
N ASP A 230 24.68 -14.42 9.92
CA ASP A 230 24.12 -15.11 11.09
C ASP A 230 23.80 -14.12 12.22
N ALA A 231 24.67 -13.13 12.42
CA ALA A 231 24.46 -12.08 13.42
C ALA A 231 23.23 -11.23 13.10
N GLY A 232 23.04 -10.82 11.84
CA GLY A 232 21.86 -10.08 11.41
C GLY A 232 20.57 -10.87 11.62
N ARG A 233 20.56 -12.14 11.22
CA ARG A 233 19.43 -13.06 11.41
C ARG A 233 19.13 -13.29 12.90
N ALA A 234 20.14 -13.51 13.73
CA ALA A 234 19.97 -13.74 15.17
C ALA A 234 19.38 -12.50 15.86
N VAL A 235 19.88 -11.29 15.54
CA VAL A 235 19.33 -10.02 16.07
C VAL A 235 17.89 -9.82 15.61
N CYS A 236 17.57 -10.05 14.33
CA CYS A 236 16.20 -9.98 13.82
C CYS A 236 15.26 -10.94 14.58
N GLY A 237 15.67 -12.20 14.78
CA GLY A 237 14.92 -13.18 15.55
C GLY A 237 14.67 -12.73 16.98
N ALA A 238 15.70 -12.21 17.67
CA ALA A 238 15.58 -11.73 19.04
C ALA A 238 14.63 -10.54 19.17
N LEU A 239 14.73 -9.53 18.30
CA LEU A 239 13.84 -8.36 18.28
C LEU A 239 12.39 -8.74 17.98
N SER A 240 12.16 -9.64 17.00
CA SER A 240 10.83 -10.17 16.67
C SER A 240 10.24 -10.99 17.83
N SER A 241 11.09 -11.75 18.53
CA SER A 241 10.73 -12.53 19.72
C SER A 241 10.26 -11.62 20.86
N ILE A 242 11.01 -10.56 21.18
CA ILE A 242 10.62 -9.55 22.17
C ILE A 242 9.29 -8.90 21.77
N LEU A 243 9.15 -8.46 20.49
CA LEU A 243 7.95 -7.81 19.99
C LEU A 243 6.69 -8.61 20.33
N THR A 244 6.64 -9.84 19.87
CA THR A 244 5.42 -10.65 19.97
C THR A 244 5.22 -11.26 21.35
N GLY A 245 6.28 -11.74 21.97
CA GLY A 245 6.22 -12.27 23.35
C GLY A 245 5.70 -11.21 24.31
N ARG A 246 6.23 -9.98 24.22
CA ARG A 246 5.78 -8.86 25.05
C ARG A 246 4.37 -8.40 24.74
N SER A 247 3.98 -8.36 23.45
CA SER A 247 2.59 -8.05 23.05
C SER A 247 1.60 -9.07 23.60
N TYR A 248 1.90 -10.37 23.54
CA TYR A 248 1.03 -11.39 24.15
C TYR A 248 1.00 -11.33 25.66
N ALA A 249 2.13 -11.03 26.33
CA ALA A 249 2.14 -10.79 27.78
C ALA A 249 1.23 -9.60 28.13
N ALA A 250 1.31 -8.48 27.41
CA ALA A 250 0.42 -7.34 27.58
C ALA A 250 -1.05 -7.69 27.29
N SER A 251 -1.32 -8.46 26.23
CA SER A 251 -2.66 -8.97 25.92
C SER A 251 -3.24 -9.84 27.03
N ALA A 252 -2.41 -10.66 27.71
CA ALA A 252 -2.86 -11.45 28.84
C ALA A 252 -3.16 -10.59 30.08
N VAL A 253 -2.42 -9.51 30.30
CA VAL A 253 -2.72 -8.52 31.36
C VAL A 253 -4.04 -7.81 31.07
N LEU A 254 -4.27 -7.39 29.82
CA LEU A 254 -5.55 -6.83 29.39
C LEU A 254 -6.71 -7.82 29.59
N ALA A 255 -6.48 -9.11 29.33
CA ALA A 255 -7.48 -10.15 29.56
C ALA A 255 -7.82 -10.33 31.05
N ALA A 256 -6.87 -10.11 31.95
CA ALA A 256 -7.13 -10.14 33.39
C ALA A 256 -8.06 -9.02 33.88
N GLU A 257 -8.00 -7.83 33.25
CA GLU A 257 -8.83 -6.67 33.60
C GLU A 257 -10.17 -6.63 32.84
N HIS A 258 -10.15 -6.97 31.55
CA HIS A 258 -11.28 -6.78 30.61
C HIS A 258 -11.89 -8.09 30.08
N GLY A 259 -11.38 -9.24 30.53
CA GLY A 259 -11.76 -10.55 29.99
C GLY A 259 -11.04 -10.89 28.69
N THR A 260 -11.10 -12.17 28.32
CA THR A 260 -10.53 -12.70 27.08
C THR A 260 -11.34 -12.24 25.86
N PHE A 261 -10.78 -12.41 24.65
CA PHE A 261 -11.62 -12.29 23.44
C PHE A 261 -12.69 -13.38 23.42
N ASP A 262 -13.86 -13.11 22.80
CA ASP A 262 -15.04 -13.96 22.91
C ASP A 262 -14.82 -15.40 22.43
N GLY A 263 -14.03 -15.58 21.36
CA GLY A 263 -13.67 -16.91 20.81
C GLY A 263 -12.58 -17.67 21.58
N TYR A 264 -12.08 -17.14 22.69
CA TYR A 264 -10.92 -17.74 23.39
C TYR A 264 -11.22 -19.10 24.04
N LYS A 265 -12.39 -19.25 24.65
CA LYS A 265 -12.74 -20.46 25.41
C LYS A 265 -12.65 -21.72 24.55
N GLU A 266 -13.17 -21.65 23.34
CA GLU A 266 -13.17 -22.76 22.38
C GLU A 266 -11.78 -23.02 21.81
N ASN A 267 -10.95 -21.98 21.69
CA ASN A 267 -9.64 -22.03 21.04
C ASN A 267 -8.46 -22.07 22.02
N LYS A 268 -8.72 -22.15 23.33
CA LYS A 268 -7.70 -22.04 24.38
C LYS A 268 -6.48 -22.95 24.16
N GLU A 269 -6.69 -24.24 23.91
CA GLU A 269 -5.60 -25.20 23.75
C GLU A 269 -4.82 -24.98 22.48
N HIS A 270 -5.48 -24.60 21.40
CA HIS A 270 -4.84 -24.24 20.13
C HIS A 270 -3.95 -23.01 20.31
N MET A 271 -4.45 -21.97 20.96
CA MET A 271 -3.68 -20.77 21.25
C MET A 271 -2.48 -21.05 22.15
N LEU A 272 -2.67 -21.77 23.24
CA LEU A 272 -1.56 -22.15 24.14
C LEU A 272 -0.52 -23.03 23.44
N ARG A 273 -0.93 -23.93 22.51
CA ARG A 273 -0.03 -24.71 21.67
C ARG A 273 0.85 -23.80 20.82
N VAL A 274 0.24 -22.80 20.15
CA VAL A 274 0.97 -21.83 19.32
C VAL A 274 1.97 -21.03 20.16
N ILE A 275 1.56 -20.54 21.32
CA ILE A 275 2.45 -19.82 22.26
C ILE A 275 3.62 -20.72 22.70
N ARG A 276 3.39 -22.00 22.99
CA ARG A 276 4.47 -22.95 23.33
C ARG A 276 5.46 -23.15 22.17
N ASN A 277 4.99 -23.21 20.94
CA ASN A 277 5.86 -23.33 19.76
C ASN A 277 6.72 -22.07 19.55
N HIS A 278 6.13 -20.89 19.68
CA HIS A 278 6.89 -19.63 19.67
C HIS A 278 7.99 -19.62 20.75
N ARG A 279 7.63 -20.03 21.98
CA ARG A 279 8.57 -20.13 23.10
C ARG A 279 9.72 -21.06 22.81
N ARG A 280 9.46 -22.25 22.23
CA ARG A 280 10.51 -23.22 21.86
C ARG A 280 11.48 -22.63 20.86
N ALA A 281 10.97 -21.95 19.85
CA ALA A 281 11.80 -21.27 18.86
C ALA A 281 12.69 -20.18 19.49
N ALA A 282 12.16 -19.42 20.48
CA ALA A 282 12.93 -18.44 21.22
C ALA A 282 14.00 -19.06 22.11
N GLN A 283 13.74 -20.26 22.64
CA GLN A 283 14.69 -21.04 23.45
C GLN A 283 15.76 -21.78 22.62
N GLY A 284 15.76 -21.61 21.29
CA GLY A 284 16.74 -22.25 20.43
C GLY A 284 16.52 -23.76 20.23
N VAL A 285 15.30 -24.28 20.44
CA VAL A 285 15.01 -25.72 20.27
C VAL A 285 15.23 -26.10 18.79
N ALA A 286 16.06 -27.13 18.58
CA ALA A 286 16.42 -27.57 17.24
C ALA A 286 15.20 -28.02 16.41
N ARG A 287 15.24 -27.79 15.09
CA ARG A 287 14.14 -28.11 14.16
C ARG A 287 13.82 -29.61 14.11
N ASP A 288 14.82 -30.46 14.28
CA ASP A 288 14.73 -31.92 14.23
C ASP A 288 14.46 -32.57 15.60
N SER A 289 14.26 -31.76 16.66
CA SER A 289 14.02 -32.27 18.01
C SER A 289 12.71 -33.03 18.17
N GLY A 290 11.73 -32.81 17.28
CA GLY A 290 10.38 -33.36 17.40
C GLY A 290 9.50 -32.70 18.48
N GLU A 291 9.97 -31.60 19.11
CA GLU A 291 9.26 -30.91 20.19
C GLU A 291 8.17 -29.93 19.71
N TYR A 292 8.22 -29.52 18.42
CA TYR A 292 7.22 -28.55 17.90
C TYR A 292 5.87 -29.24 17.68
N GLU A 293 4.86 -28.76 18.41
CA GLU A 293 3.53 -29.37 18.46
C GLU A 293 2.73 -29.10 17.18
N ALA A 294 2.26 -30.18 16.53
CA ALA A 294 1.41 -30.15 15.33
C ALA A 294 1.98 -29.32 14.18
N MET A 295 3.30 -29.39 13.98
CA MET A 295 4.00 -28.77 12.86
C MET A 295 4.70 -29.84 12.02
N ARG A 296 4.40 -29.87 10.74
CA ARG A 296 5.12 -30.69 9.77
C ARG A 296 6.50 -30.12 9.48
N ILE A 297 6.54 -28.81 9.25
CA ILE A 297 7.78 -28.06 9.04
C ILE A 297 8.06 -27.25 10.31
N ALA A 298 9.11 -27.62 11.00
CA ALA A 298 9.54 -26.91 12.20
C ALA A 298 10.13 -25.53 11.84
N PRO A 299 9.88 -24.50 12.66
CA PRO A 299 10.40 -23.15 12.43
C PRO A 299 11.91 -23.07 12.63
N VAL A 300 12.52 -22.00 12.12
CA VAL A 300 13.92 -21.66 12.35
C VAL A 300 14.05 -21.01 13.75
N PRO A 301 14.73 -21.62 14.71
CA PRO A 301 14.89 -21.05 16.06
C PRO A 301 15.92 -19.92 16.07
N ILE A 302 15.98 -19.13 17.17
CA ILE A 302 17.09 -18.21 17.42
C ILE A 302 18.38 -19.01 17.61
N ASP A 303 19.43 -18.61 16.91
CA ASP A 303 20.76 -19.18 17.12
C ASP A 303 21.43 -18.50 18.32
N HIS A 304 21.38 -19.17 19.47
CA HIS A 304 21.97 -18.70 20.72
C HIS A 304 23.48 -18.65 20.67
N ALA A 305 24.14 -19.50 19.86
CA ALA A 305 25.59 -19.55 19.76
C ALA A 305 26.17 -18.23 19.22
N VAL A 306 25.47 -17.61 18.28
CA VAL A 306 25.87 -16.32 17.70
C VAL A 306 26.02 -15.22 18.77
N PHE A 307 25.14 -15.22 19.78
CA PHE A 307 25.19 -14.27 20.90
C PHE A 307 26.29 -14.64 21.90
N THR A 308 26.33 -15.90 22.35
CA THR A 308 27.25 -16.36 23.39
C THR A 308 28.72 -16.40 22.94
N GLU A 309 28.98 -16.57 21.64
CA GLU A 309 30.30 -16.46 21.01
C GLU A 309 30.71 -15.02 20.74
N GLY A 310 29.87 -14.03 21.03
CA GLY A 310 30.18 -12.60 20.83
C GLY A 310 30.28 -12.17 19.38
N ARG A 311 29.55 -12.86 18.46
CA ARG A 311 29.52 -12.50 17.03
C ARG A 311 28.58 -11.31 16.71
N VAL A 312 27.76 -10.88 17.68
CA VAL A 312 26.91 -9.69 17.57
C VAL A 312 27.68 -8.48 18.14
N THR A 313 27.77 -7.41 17.38
CA THR A 313 28.50 -6.17 17.71
C THR A 313 27.74 -5.25 18.70
N ILE A 314 26.47 -5.51 18.98
CA ILE A 314 25.64 -4.77 19.94
C ILE A 314 26.13 -5.12 21.34
N SER A 315 26.45 -4.10 22.15
CA SER A 315 27.14 -4.28 23.44
C SER A 315 26.32 -5.07 24.47
N ASN A 316 24.98 -4.93 24.46
CA ASN A 316 24.05 -5.66 25.34
C ASN A 316 23.30 -6.79 24.62
N ALA A 317 23.93 -7.43 23.63
CA ALA A 317 23.30 -8.49 22.82
C ALA A 317 22.83 -9.70 23.66
N ASN A 318 23.62 -10.12 24.67
CA ASN A 318 23.22 -11.22 25.55
C ASN A 318 21.97 -10.88 26.38
N ASP A 319 21.81 -9.63 26.82
CA ASP A 319 20.62 -9.19 27.54
C ASP A 319 19.41 -9.20 26.60
N MET A 320 19.61 -8.80 25.32
CA MET A 320 18.59 -8.88 24.27
C MET A 320 18.10 -10.33 24.08
N LEU A 321 19.02 -11.30 23.99
CA LEU A 321 18.66 -12.73 23.92
C LEU A 321 17.90 -13.18 25.17
N GLY A 322 18.38 -12.82 26.35
CA GLY A 322 17.71 -13.14 27.61
C GLY A 322 16.27 -12.62 27.66
N ARG A 323 16.06 -11.38 27.20
CA ARG A 323 14.72 -10.79 27.12
C ARG A 323 13.84 -11.42 26.04
N ALA A 324 14.42 -11.82 24.92
CA ALA A 324 13.71 -12.52 23.84
C ALA A 324 13.11 -13.86 24.34
N VAL A 325 13.79 -14.58 25.20
CA VAL A 325 13.28 -15.81 25.84
C VAL A 325 12.27 -15.48 26.94
N ALA A 326 12.60 -14.54 27.83
CA ALA A 326 11.76 -14.18 28.99
C ALA A 326 10.38 -13.65 28.57
N ALA A 327 10.29 -12.91 27.46
CA ALA A 327 9.03 -12.39 26.94
C ALA A 327 8.00 -13.48 26.63
N TRP A 328 8.44 -14.66 26.16
CA TRP A 328 7.56 -15.80 25.93
C TRP A 328 7.28 -16.61 27.19
N ASP A 329 8.19 -16.65 28.18
CA ASP A 329 7.91 -17.22 29.49
C ASP A 329 6.79 -16.44 30.17
N ASP A 330 6.86 -15.10 30.14
CA ASP A 330 5.81 -14.21 30.65
C ASP A 330 4.48 -14.42 29.89
N ALA A 331 4.51 -14.40 28.54
CA ALA A 331 3.33 -14.62 27.71
C ALA A 331 2.63 -15.95 28.03
N LEU A 332 3.39 -17.03 28.18
CA LEU A 332 2.84 -18.35 28.53
C LEU A 332 2.30 -18.41 29.94
N ALA A 333 3.03 -17.86 30.92
CA ALA A 333 2.63 -17.87 32.33
C ALA A 333 1.34 -17.06 32.54
N PHE A 334 1.29 -15.82 32.06
CA PHE A 334 0.09 -14.97 32.17
C PHE A 334 -1.06 -15.50 31.33
N GLY A 335 -0.78 -15.97 30.07
CA GLY A 335 -1.79 -16.57 29.22
C GLY A 335 -2.46 -17.82 29.78
N LYS A 336 -1.72 -18.69 30.48
CA LYS A 336 -2.31 -19.84 31.21
C LYS A 336 -3.24 -19.38 32.31
N LYS A 337 -2.89 -18.30 33.02
CA LYS A 337 -3.62 -17.80 34.20
C LYS A 337 -4.87 -17.00 33.79
N HIS A 338 -4.75 -16.09 32.82
CA HIS A 338 -5.75 -15.09 32.48
C HIS A 338 -6.37 -15.26 31.11
N GLY A 339 -5.77 -16.09 30.23
CA GLY A 339 -6.09 -16.13 28.81
C GLY A 339 -5.49 -14.94 28.06
N PHE A 340 -6.02 -14.65 26.88
CA PHE A 340 -5.55 -13.51 26.05
C PHE A 340 -6.73 -12.64 25.63
N ARG A 341 -6.48 -11.32 25.55
CA ARG A 341 -7.44 -10.34 25.05
C ARG A 341 -7.50 -10.32 23.52
N ASN A 342 -6.46 -10.75 22.84
CA ASN A 342 -6.28 -10.66 21.39
C ASN A 342 -5.90 -12.03 20.81
N ALA A 343 -6.56 -12.45 19.75
CA ALA A 343 -6.29 -13.72 19.07
C ALA A 343 -4.98 -13.68 18.24
N GLN A 344 -4.60 -12.50 17.76
CA GLN A 344 -3.37 -12.20 17.05
C GLN A 344 -2.89 -10.82 17.46
N VAL A 345 -1.58 -10.58 17.57
CA VAL A 345 -1.04 -9.31 18.07
C VAL A 345 -0.04 -8.63 17.13
N THR A 346 0.69 -9.37 16.30
CA THR A 346 1.79 -8.84 15.49
C THR A 346 1.74 -9.26 14.05
N VAL A 347 2.19 -8.35 13.16
CA VAL A 347 2.50 -8.57 11.75
C VAL A 347 3.72 -7.73 11.39
N ILE A 348 4.43 -8.06 10.32
CA ILE A 348 5.38 -7.12 9.72
C ILE A 348 4.74 -6.59 8.43
N ALA A 349 4.18 -5.39 8.53
CA ALA A 349 3.60 -4.68 7.41
C ALA A 349 4.69 -4.08 6.50
N PRO A 350 4.37 -3.71 5.25
CA PRO A 350 5.33 -3.06 4.33
C PRO A 350 5.88 -1.74 4.88
N THR A 351 5.11 -0.99 5.69
CA THR A 351 5.47 0.30 6.27
C THR A 351 5.99 1.34 5.26
N GLY A 352 5.47 1.34 4.03
CA GLY A 352 5.94 2.22 2.96
C GLY A 352 5.77 3.70 3.31
N THR A 353 4.54 4.21 3.29
CA THR A 353 4.22 5.62 3.55
C THR A 353 4.51 6.04 5.00
N ILE A 354 4.13 5.21 5.98
CA ILE A 354 4.41 5.53 7.40
C ILE A 354 5.91 5.43 7.73
N GLY A 355 6.68 4.59 7.02
CA GLY A 355 8.13 4.56 7.14
C GLY A 355 8.77 5.87 6.70
N LEU A 356 8.29 6.46 5.59
CA LEU A 356 8.72 7.80 5.16
C LEU A 356 8.36 8.88 6.19
N LEU A 357 7.15 8.81 6.77
CA LEU A 357 6.73 9.72 7.84
C LEU A 357 7.63 9.60 9.08
N MET A 358 8.07 8.40 9.43
CA MET A 358 8.98 8.14 10.57
C MET A 358 10.46 8.41 10.25
N ASP A 359 10.78 8.87 9.04
CA ASP A 359 12.16 9.11 8.57
C ASP A 359 13.02 7.83 8.60
N CYS A 360 12.44 6.72 8.16
CA CYS A 360 13.12 5.44 8.08
C CYS A 360 13.88 5.28 6.76
N ASP A 361 15.15 4.88 6.82
CA ASP A 361 15.92 4.48 5.63
C ASP A 361 15.36 3.18 5.03
N THR A 362 14.92 2.23 5.88
CA THR A 362 14.39 0.94 5.46
C THR A 362 13.00 0.67 6.03
N THR A 363 12.17 -0.07 5.29
CA THR A 363 10.77 -0.33 5.62
C THR A 363 10.58 -1.76 6.11
N GLY A 364 9.74 -1.95 7.14
CA GLY A 364 9.49 -3.28 7.71
C GLY A 364 10.78 -4.03 8.07
N VAL A 365 10.89 -5.27 7.58
CA VAL A 365 12.06 -6.14 7.73
C VAL A 365 13.02 -6.05 6.52
N GLU A 366 12.79 -5.08 5.61
CA GLU A 366 13.59 -4.93 4.41
C GLU A 366 15.02 -4.45 4.73
N PRO A 367 16.02 -4.85 3.92
CA PRO A 367 17.29 -4.12 3.85
C PRO A 367 17.07 -2.81 3.09
N ASP A 368 18.09 -1.96 2.97
CA ASP A 368 17.96 -0.84 2.05
C ASP A 368 17.83 -1.34 0.60
N PHE A 369 17.03 -0.64 -0.18
CA PHE A 369 16.86 -0.91 -1.60
C PHE A 369 18.14 -0.63 -2.38
N ALA A 370 18.76 0.53 -2.13
CA ALA A 370 20.06 0.97 -2.59
C ALA A 370 20.50 2.16 -1.74
N LEU A 371 21.82 2.43 -1.63
CA LEU A 371 22.37 3.57 -0.88
C LEU A 371 21.88 4.93 -1.39
N THR A 372 21.58 5.01 -2.68
CA THR A 372 20.88 6.13 -3.30
C THR A 372 19.75 5.56 -4.15
N LYS A 373 18.52 6.00 -3.90
CA LYS A 373 17.33 5.50 -4.57
C LYS A 373 16.45 6.64 -5.06
N PHE A 374 15.69 6.40 -6.12
CA PHE A 374 14.80 7.36 -6.74
C PHE A 374 13.38 6.86 -6.69
N LYS A 375 12.49 7.73 -6.23
CA LYS A 375 11.06 7.46 -6.24
C LYS A 375 10.40 8.30 -7.31
N LYS A 376 9.74 7.66 -8.26
CA LYS A 376 8.88 8.33 -9.24
C LYS A 376 7.65 8.89 -8.51
N LEU A 377 7.41 10.18 -8.68
CA LEU A 377 6.29 10.87 -8.04
C LEU A 377 5.03 10.75 -8.91
N ALA A 378 3.87 10.63 -8.27
CA ALA A 378 2.59 10.76 -8.95
C ALA A 378 2.50 12.20 -9.51
N GLY A 379 2.35 12.35 -10.81
CA GLY A 379 2.40 13.65 -11.50
C GLY A 379 3.72 13.94 -12.21
N GLY A 380 4.66 12.98 -12.19
CA GLY A 380 5.95 13.06 -12.88
C GLY A 380 7.09 13.58 -12.00
N GLY A 381 8.32 13.39 -12.49
CA GLY A 381 9.54 13.74 -11.76
C GLY A 381 10.00 12.65 -10.79
N TYR A 382 11.25 12.79 -10.35
CA TYR A 382 11.92 11.84 -9.45
C TYR A 382 12.38 12.56 -8.18
N PHE A 383 12.30 11.87 -7.06
CA PHE A 383 12.81 12.32 -5.77
C PHE A 383 13.98 11.42 -5.35
N LYS A 384 15.18 12.01 -5.17
CA LYS A 384 16.39 11.30 -4.71
C LYS A 384 16.35 11.13 -3.20
N ILE A 385 16.53 9.91 -2.74
CA ILE A 385 16.63 9.55 -1.32
C ILE A 385 18.03 8.96 -1.09
N ALA A 386 18.82 9.59 -0.25
CA ALA A 386 20.13 9.10 0.20
C ALA A 386 19.99 8.36 1.53
N ASN A 387 20.74 7.27 1.70
CA ASN A 387 20.78 6.51 2.94
C ASN A 387 21.46 7.34 4.05
N GLN A 388 20.76 7.59 5.15
CA GLN A 388 21.23 8.36 6.30
C GLN A 388 22.11 7.51 7.23
N SER A 389 22.04 6.19 7.13
CA SER A 389 22.78 5.25 7.98
C SER A 389 24.24 5.05 7.54
N LEU A 390 24.62 5.46 6.32
CA LEU A 390 25.96 5.29 5.78
C LEU A 390 27.03 5.92 6.69
N ARG A 391 26.87 7.19 7.06
CA ARG A 391 27.84 7.92 7.89
C ARG A 391 27.98 7.33 9.31
N PRO A 392 26.91 7.11 10.07
CA PRO A 392 26.98 6.45 11.38
C PRO A 392 27.58 5.04 11.31
N ALA A 393 27.27 4.26 10.28
CA ALA A 393 27.84 2.93 10.09
C ALA A 393 29.35 2.96 9.91
N LEU A 394 29.87 3.87 9.08
CA LEU A 394 31.32 4.05 8.90
C LEU A 394 32.00 4.47 10.20
N GLN A 395 31.41 5.36 10.98
CA GLN A 395 31.90 5.74 12.32
C GLN A 395 31.95 4.54 13.27
N ALA A 396 30.87 3.75 13.31
CA ALA A 396 30.81 2.52 14.12
C ALA A 396 31.85 1.47 13.71
N LEU A 397 32.23 1.42 12.44
CA LEU A 397 33.29 0.54 11.93
C LEU A 397 34.70 1.07 12.21
N GLY A 398 34.83 2.27 12.83
CA GLY A 398 36.07 2.85 13.31
C GLY A 398 36.85 3.65 12.26
N TYR A 399 36.18 4.18 11.21
CA TYR A 399 36.79 5.14 10.30
C TYR A 399 36.83 6.53 10.93
N THR A 400 37.93 7.26 10.66
CA THR A 400 38.09 8.65 11.11
C THR A 400 37.13 9.58 10.37
N ALA A 401 36.85 10.77 10.91
CA ALA A 401 35.98 11.75 10.29
C ALA A 401 36.40 12.08 8.84
N VAL A 402 37.68 12.26 8.60
CA VAL A 402 38.20 12.53 7.24
C VAL A 402 37.95 11.36 6.30
N GLN A 403 38.18 10.12 6.74
CA GLN A 403 37.94 8.93 5.93
C GLN A 403 36.45 8.76 5.64
N VAL A 404 35.58 9.06 6.64
CA VAL A 404 34.11 9.03 6.46
C VAL A 404 33.69 10.06 5.40
N ASP A 405 34.21 11.29 5.46
CA ASP A 405 33.88 12.33 4.48
C ASP A 405 34.35 11.95 3.06
N GLU A 406 35.54 11.36 2.91
CA GLU A 406 36.03 10.90 1.62
C GLU A 406 35.21 9.74 1.06
N ILE A 407 34.81 8.76 1.89
CA ILE A 407 33.95 7.66 1.48
C ILE A 407 32.54 8.18 1.09
N VAL A 408 31.96 9.07 1.90
CA VAL A 408 30.65 9.66 1.59
C VAL A 408 30.70 10.48 0.30
N THR A 409 31.78 11.24 0.08
CA THR A 409 31.98 12.00 -1.16
C THR A 409 32.11 11.05 -2.37
N HIS A 410 32.79 9.90 -2.22
CA HIS A 410 32.81 8.88 -3.26
C HIS A 410 31.42 8.40 -3.64
N VAL A 411 30.55 8.13 -2.65
CA VAL A 411 29.19 7.62 -2.87
C VAL A 411 28.24 8.68 -3.39
N MET A 412 28.26 9.88 -2.80
CA MET A 412 27.26 10.93 -3.04
C MET A 412 27.70 11.99 -4.03
N GLY A 413 29.01 12.07 -4.35
CA GLY A 413 29.63 13.12 -5.12
C GLY A 413 29.94 14.36 -4.30
N THR A 414 30.61 15.32 -4.95
CA THR A 414 30.92 16.64 -4.36
C THR A 414 29.69 17.55 -4.28
N LEU A 415 28.70 17.30 -5.10
CA LEU A 415 27.51 18.14 -5.32
C LEU A 415 27.88 19.60 -5.61
N SER A 416 29.03 19.83 -6.26
CA SER A 416 29.53 21.14 -6.65
C SER A 416 30.05 21.11 -8.09
N LEU A 417 29.86 22.22 -8.79
CA LEU A 417 30.37 22.43 -10.14
C LEU A 417 31.84 22.92 -10.15
N GLU A 418 32.41 23.21 -8.97
CA GLU A 418 33.83 23.58 -8.78
C GLU A 418 34.75 22.35 -8.88
N VAL A 419 34.59 21.54 -9.90
CA VAL A 419 35.41 20.38 -10.22
C VAL A 419 36.20 20.66 -11.50
N ALA A 420 37.47 20.23 -11.56
CA ALA A 420 38.24 20.40 -12.77
C ALA A 420 37.57 19.68 -13.95
N LEU A 421 37.55 20.35 -15.11
CA LEU A 421 36.98 19.79 -16.33
C LEU A 421 37.82 18.57 -16.78
N PRO A 422 37.19 17.40 -17.02
CA PRO A 422 37.92 16.22 -17.48
C PRO A 422 38.56 16.40 -18.87
N THR A 423 39.69 15.78 -19.09
CA THR A 423 40.27 15.67 -20.43
C THR A 423 39.39 14.83 -21.35
N GLU A 424 39.67 14.87 -22.65
CA GLU A 424 38.91 14.07 -23.65
C GLU A 424 38.92 12.55 -23.34
N ASP A 425 39.97 12.06 -22.64
CA ASP A 425 40.04 10.68 -22.19
C ASP A 425 39.28 10.42 -20.86
N GLY A 426 38.59 11.42 -20.29
CA GLY A 426 37.84 11.31 -19.05
C GLY A 426 38.68 11.42 -17.78
N ILE A 427 39.93 11.84 -17.88
CA ILE A 427 40.81 12.02 -16.70
C ILE A 427 40.51 13.39 -16.08
N VAL A 428 40.15 13.42 -14.80
CA VAL A 428 39.94 14.67 -14.05
C VAL A 428 41.32 15.18 -13.53
N PRO A 429 41.83 16.32 -14.03
CA PRO A 429 43.10 16.86 -13.57
C PRO A 429 42.96 17.44 -12.15
N THR A 430 44.07 17.55 -11.43
CA THR A 430 44.09 18.16 -10.09
C THR A 430 43.94 19.68 -10.11
N HIS A 431 44.27 20.30 -11.22
CA HIS A 431 44.21 21.77 -11.46
C HIS A 431 43.84 22.03 -12.92
N GLY A 432 43.11 23.10 -13.18
CA GLY A 432 42.70 23.49 -14.53
C GLY A 432 41.43 24.31 -14.50
N THR A 433 40.85 24.58 -15.69
CA THR A 433 39.54 25.18 -15.86
C THR A 433 38.49 24.31 -15.13
N THR A 434 37.63 24.91 -14.33
CA THR A 434 36.56 24.16 -13.65
C THR A 434 35.39 23.91 -14.60
N PHE A 435 34.56 22.94 -14.27
CA PHE A 435 33.30 22.71 -15.01
C PHE A 435 32.38 23.93 -14.90
N ARG A 436 32.41 24.65 -13.76
CA ARG A 436 31.78 25.94 -13.59
C ARG A 436 32.23 26.98 -14.60
N ASP A 437 33.57 27.12 -14.76
CA ASP A 437 34.13 28.08 -15.74
C ASP A 437 33.71 27.71 -17.16
N PHE A 438 33.76 26.44 -17.51
CA PHE A 438 33.28 25.92 -18.80
C PHE A 438 31.84 26.29 -19.07
N LEU A 439 30.94 26.20 -18.09
CA LEU A 439 29.52 26.60 -18.23
C LEU A 439 29.39 28.11 -18.48
N ILE A 440 30.17 28.92 -17.75
CA ILE A 440 30.20 30.38 -17.97
C ILE A 440 30.69 30.69 -19.39
N GLU A 441 31.78 30.05 -19.84
CA GLU A 441 32.29 30.19 -21.21
C GLU A 441 31.30 29.74 -22.28
N SER A 442 30.47 28.72 -21.97
CA SER A 442 29.38 28.23 -22.81
C SER A 442 28.16 29.14 -22.81
N GLY A 443 28.22 30.28 -22.07
CA GLY A 443 27.21 31.32 -22.08
C GLY A 443 26.20 31.29 -20.94
N TYR A 444 26.36 30.44 -19.93
CA TYR A 444 25.53 30.49 -18.73
C TYR A 444 25.88 31.69 -17.86
N THR A 445 24.89 32.29 -17.21
CA THR A 445 25.11 33.34 -16.21
C THR A 445 25.50 32.72 -14.86
N GLY A 446 26.14 33.52 -13.99
CA GLY A 446 26.48 33.08 -12.65
C GLY A 446 25.28 32.60 -11.83
N ASP A 447 24.14 33.28 -11.97
CA ASP A 447 22.90 32.90 -11.28
C ASP A 447 22.32 31.56 -11.79
N GLU A 448 22.38 31.30 -13.09
CA GLU A 448 21.93 30.02 -13.67
C GLU A 448 22.82 28.86 -13.22
N VAL A 449 24.15 29.09 -13.15
CA VAL A 449 25.08 28.10 -12.63
C VAL A 449 24.79 27.77 -11.17
N VAL A 450 24.48 28.78 -10.34
CA VAL A 450 24.05 28.57 -8.95
C VAL A 450 22.71 27.80 -8.88
N GLN A 451 21.76 28.08 -9.78
CA GLN A 451 20.50 27.31 -9.84
C GLN A 451 20.76 25.82 -10.19
N ILE A 452 21.64 25.55 -11.15
CA ILE A 452 22.03 24.19 -11.50
C ILE A 452 22.68 23.52 -10.27
N GLU A 453 23.63 24.18 -9.61
CA GLU A 453 24.31 23.64 -8.43
C GLU A 453 23.31 23.33 -7.30
N ASN A 454 22.35 24.19 -7.04
CA ASN A 454 21.27 23.96 -6.08
C ASN A 454 20.35 22.77 -6.44
N SER A 455 20.29 22.40 -7.71
CA SER A 455 19.49 21.25 -8.19
C SER A 455 20.24 19.91 -8.06
N LEU A 456 21.58 19.89 -7.97
CA LEU A 456 22.42 18.69 -7.95
C LEU A 456 22.00 17.66 -6.88
N PRO A 457 21.60 18.05 -5.67
CA PRO A 457 21.13 17.06 -4.69
C PRO A 457 19.91 16.26 -5.12
N THR A 458 19.16 16.74 -6.11
CA THR A 458 17.93 16.10 -6.58
C THR A 458 18.09 15.31 -7.87
N VAL A 459 19.21 15.44 -8.57
CA VAL A 459 19.45 14.75 -9.84
C VAL A 459 20.25 13.45 -9.65
N PHE A 460 19.95 12.48 -10.48
CA PHE A 460 20.63 11.18 -10.50
C PHE A 460 22.00 11.28 -11.18
N GLU A 461 21.99 11.81 -12.40
CA GLU A 461 23.14 12.04 -13.24
C GLU A 461 23.21 13.51 -13.62
N ILE A 462 24.42 14.00 -13.81
CA ILE A 462 24.64 15.40 -14.18
C ILE A 462 23.88 15.79 -15.46
N SER A 463 23.68 14.85 -16.39
CA SER A 463 22.96 15.06 -17.66
C SER A 463 21.51 15.54 -17.45
N PHE A 464 20.84 15.15 -16.34
CA PHE A 464 19.48 15.60 -16.06
C PHE A 464 19.38 17.09 -15.75
N ALA A 465 20.45 17.68 -15.17
CA ALA A 465 20.52 19.12 -14.98
C ALA A 465 20.67 19.90 -16.29
N PHE A 466 21.01 19.20 -17.39
CA PHE A 466 21.22 19.74 -18.73
C PHE A 466 20.30 19.10 -19.78
N SER A 467 19.04 18.85 -19.41
CA SER A 467 18.00 18.40 -20.35
C SER A 467 17.50 19.55 -21.21
N ALA A 468 16.82 19.24 -22.33
CA ALA A 468 16.20 20.24 -23.20
C ALA A 468 15.19 21.17 -22.50
N TRP A 469 14.67 20.74 -21.33
CA TRP A 469 13.73 21.48 -20.49
C TRP A 469 14.40 22.36 -19.44
N SER A 470 15.60 21.96 -18.98
CA SER A 470 16.35 22.71 -17.96
C SER A 470 17.34 23.73 -18.57
N MET A 471 17.74 23.53 -19.83
CA MET A 471 18.65 24.45 -20.52
C MET A 471 17.91 25.71 -20.99
N PRO A 472 18.46 26.91 -20.79
CA PRO A 472 17.90 28.15 -21.35
C PRO A 472 17.86 28.10 -22.88
N GLU A 473 16.76 28.54 -23.52
CA GLU A 473 16.63 28.53 -25.01
C GLU A 473 17.72 29.30 -25.72
N ARG A 474 18.24 30.39 -25.10
CA ARG A 474 19.35 31.16 -25.66
C ARG A 474 20.66 30.35 -25.76
N ILE A 475 20.87 29.41 -24.85
CA ILE A 475 22.05 28.52 -24.88
C ILE A 475 21.88 27.50 -26.01
N LEU A 476 20.68 26.89 -26.14
CA LEU A 476 20.38 26.00 -27.25
C LEU A 476 20.58 26.70 -28.59
N ALA A 477 20.02 27.92 -28.73
CA ALA A 477 20.16 28.73 -29.94
C ALA A 477 21.62 29.12 -30.25
N ALA A 478 22.43 29.48 -29.23
CA ALA A 478 23.86 29.80 -29.39
C ALA A 478 24.67 28.61 -29.93
N HIS A 479 24.26 27.38 -29.63
CA HIS A 479 24.86 26.12 -30.10
C HIS A 479 24.16 25.57 -31.36
N GLY A 480 23.28 26.35 -32.00
CA GLY A 480 22.60 25.97 -33.26
C GLY A 480 21.52 24.89 -33.11
N ILE A 481 20.98 24.72 -31.88
CA ILE A 481 19.99 23.69 -31.56
C ILE A 481 18.59 24.32 -31.48
N ASP A 482 17.67 23.76 -32.24
CA ASP A 482 16.25 24.12 -32.12
C ASP A 482 15.66 23.55 -30.84
N ALA A 483 15.10 24.42 -30.00
CA ALA A 483 14.57 24.04 -28.68
C ALA A 483 13.37 23.09 -28.78
N ALA A 484 12.51 23.22 -29.80
CA ALA A 484 11.36 22.35 -30.00
C ALA A 484 11.80 20.95 -30.44
N ALA A 485 12.78 20.87 -31.35
CA ALA A 485 13.35 19.61 -31.78
C ALA A 485 14.09 18.90 -30.64
N ALA A 486 14.85 19.63 -29.83
CA ALA A 486 15.55 19.08 -28.65
C ALA A 486 14.56 18.53 -27.61
N ARG A 487 13.42 19.21 -27.41
CA ARG A 487 12.36 18.73 -26.49
C ARG A 487 11.58 17.53 -27.03
N ALA A 488 11.53 17.34 -28.35
CA ALA A 488 10.92 16.18 -28.99
C ALA A 488 11.85 14.95 -29.02
N ASP A 489 13.16 15.18 -28.90
CA ASP A 489 14.17 14.12 -28.88
C ASP A 489 14.38 13.59 -27.45
N GLN A 490 13.89 12.39 -27.18
CA GLN A 490 14.06 11.72 -25.88
C GLN A 490 15.53 11.40 -25.54
N LYS A 491 16.39 11.31 -26.56
CA LYS A 491 17.85 11.03 -26.42
C LYS A 491 18.70 12.30 -26.30
N PHE A 492 18.08 13.47 -26.26
CA PHE A 492 18.79 14.73 -26.19
C PHE A 492 19.62 14.84 -24.90
N ASN A 493 20.91 15.07 -25.05
CA ASN A 493 21.85 15.32 -23.95
C ASN A 493 22.52 16.67 -24.14
N GLY A 494 22.17 17.63 -23.27
CA GLY A 494 22.68 18.99 -23.35
C GLY A 494 24.19 19.13 -23.16
N LEU A 495 24.82 18.26 -22.36
CA LEU A 495 26.29 18.28 -22.18
C LEU A 495 27.01 17.85 -23.46
N ARG A 496 26.48 16.89 -24.20
CA ARG A 496 26.98 16.54 -25.55
C ARG A 496 26.78 17.70 -26.51
N ALA A 497 25.67 18.39 -26.44
CA ALA A 497 25.36 19.56 -27.23
C ALA A 497 26.32 20.74 -26.95
N LEU A 498 26.84 20.83 -25.72
CA LEU A 498 27.88 21.78 -25.34
C LEU A 498 29.30 21.33 -25.74
N GLY A 499 29.45 20.16 -26.39
CA GLY A 499 30.72 19.67 -26.92
C GLY A 499 31.48 18.69 -26.06
N LEU A 500 30.93 18.26 -24.92
CA LEU A 500 31.54 17.24 -24.07
C LEU A 500 31.31 15.83 -24.64
N ASN A 501 32.37 15.02 -24.66
CA ASN A 501 32.25 13.63 -25.05
C ASN A 501 31.74 12.75 -23.88
N ARG A 502 31.42 11.48 -24.16
CA ARG A 502 30.85 10.54 -23.18
C ARG A 502 31.79 10.34 -21.98
N LYS A 503 33.08 10.12 -22.19
CA LYS A 503 34.04 9.90 -21.13
C LYS A 503 34.14 11.10 -20.17
N GLN A 504 34.07 12.32 -20.71
CA GLN A 504 34.05 13.54 -19.91
C GLN A 504 32.80 13.64 -19.05
N ILE A 505 31.63 13.33 -19.66
CA ILE A 505 30.33 13.35 -18.95
C ILE A 505 30.30 12.31 -17.84
N ASP A 506 30.77 11.08 -18.11
CA ASP A 506 30.84 10.00 -17.13
C ASP A 506 31.77 10.35 -15.96
N ALA A 507 32.92 10.95 -16.25
CA ALA A 507 33.87 11.42 -15.23
C ALA A 507 33.30 12.56 -14.36
N LEU A 508 32.59 13.54 -14.99
CA LEU A 508 31.87 14.59 -14.27
C LEU A 508 30.76 13.99 -13.40
N ASN A 509 30.02 13.02 -13.93
CA ASN A 509 28.95 12.37 -13.20
C ASN A 509 29.46 11.69 -11.93
N VAL A 510 30.50 10.88 -12.05
CA VAL A 510 31.13 10.21 -10.89
C VAL A 510 31.65 11.24 -9.86
N ARG A 511 32.20 12.36 -10.31
CA ARG A 511 32.79 13.36 -9.40
C ARG A 511 31.72 14.22 -8.73
N ILE A 512 30.69 14.65 -9.48
CA ILE A 512 29.66 15.58 -8.99
C ILE A 512 28.50 14.85 -8.34
N CYS A 513 27.98 13.78 -8.95
CA CYS A 513 26.81 13.03 -8.47
C CYS A 513 27.16 11.76 -7.66
N GLY A 514 28.45 11.37 -7.68
CA GLY A 514 28.99 10.20 -6.98
C GLY A 514 28.81 8.89 -7.75
N THR A 515 29.48 7.85 -7.23
CA THR A 515 29.39 6.48 -7.76
C THR A 515 28.10 5.77 -7.36
N GLN A 516 27.44 6.28 -6.31
CA GLN A 516 26.25 5.73 -5.66
C GLN A 516 26.47 4.34 -5.03
N THR A 517 27.70 3.84 -5.01
CA THR A 517 28.13 2.60 -4.37
C THR A 517 29.33 2.85 -3.46
N VAL A 518 29.50 2.00 -2.44
CA VAL A 518 30.72 2.03 -1.61
C VAL A 518 31.87 1.23 -2.23
N GLU A 519 31.60 0.48 -3.29
CA GLU A 519 32.63 -0.30 -3.97
C GLU A 519 33.70 0.62 -4.57
N GLY A 520 34.97 0.34 -4.29
CA GLY A 520 36.07 1.18 -4.73
C GLY A 520 36.28 2.48 -3.95
N ALA A 521 35.48 2.71 -2.87
CA ALA A 521 35.68 3.90 -2.03
C ALA A 521 37.05 3.91 -1.34
N PRO A 522 37.72 5.09 -1.24
CA PRO A 522 39.02 5.19 -0.58
C PRO A 522 38.89 4.73 0.88
N HIS A 523 39.95 4.13 1.41
CA HIS A 523 40.05 3.65 2.82
C HIS A 523 39.12 2.52 3.23
N LEU A 524 38.04 2.26 2.49
CA LEU A 524 37.05 1.23 2.85
C LEU A 524 37.68 -0.16 2.71
N LYS A 525 37.63 -0.94 3.81
CA LYS A 525 38.20 -2.29 3.85
C LYS A 525 37.18 -3.29 3.26
N ASP A 526 37.65 -4.23 2.44
CA ASP A 526 36.81 -5.25 1.79
C ASP A 526 35.93 -6.02 2.78
N LYS A 527 36.44 -6.34 3.97
CA LYS A 527 35.68 -7.03 5.02
C LYS A 527 34.45 -6.24 5.53
N HIS A 528 34.36 -4.94 5.29
CA HIS A 528 33.27 -4.09 5.69
C HIS A 528 32.24 -3.88 4.57
N LEU A 529 32.55 -4.22 3.32
CA LEU A 529 31.63 -4.09 2.19
C LEU A 529 30.26 -4.77 2.44
N PRO A 530 30.19 -5.99 3.03
CA PRO A 530 28.91 -6.66 3.25
C PRO A 530 27.94 -5.89 4.17
N VAL A 531 28.42 -4.97 5.01
CA VAL A 531 27.56 -4.13 5.86
C VAL A 531 26.70 -3.18 5.03
N PHE A 532 27.17 -2.80 3.84
CA PHE A 532 26.53 -1.85 2.94
C PHE A 532 25.84 -2.52 1.75
N ASP A 533 25.77 -3.86 1.71
CA ASP A 533 25.02 -4.58 0.69
C ASP A 533 23.54 -4.24 0.81
N CYS A 534 22.94 -3.86 -0.32
CA CYS A 534 21.54 -3.50 -0.44
C CYS A 534 20.75 -4.59 -1.18
N ALA A 535 19.42 -4.41 -1.28
CA ALA A 535 18.56 -5.37 -2.01
C ALA A 535 18.91 -5.45 -3.49
N ASN A 536 19.38 -4.34 -4.09
CA ASN A 536 19.80 -4.26 -5.49
C ASN A 536 21.23 -3.72 -5.59
N ARG A 537 21.82 -3.88 -6.77
CA ARG A 537 23.11 -3.26 -7.11
C ARG A 537 22.98 -1.74 -7.02
N CYS A 538 23.95 -1.07 -6.41
CA CYS A 538 23.92 0.37 -6.15
C CYS A 538 24.56 1.15 -7.31
N GLY A 539 23.81 2.06 -7.92
CA GLY A 539 24.29 2.87 -9.04
C GLY A 539 24.66 2.02 -10.27
N ASN A 540 25.36 2.67 -11.23
CA ASN A 540 25.78 2.01 -12.47
C ASN A 540 27.08 1.19 -12.32
N LEU A 541 27.85 1.41 -11.25
CA LEU A 541 29.15 0.79 -11.04
C LEU A 541 29.14 -0.32 -9.98
N GLY A 542 28.09 -0.42 -9.16
CA GLY A 542 27.98 -1.42 -8.11
C GLY A 542 27.70 -2.80 -8.66
N THR A 543 28.37 -3.80 -8.10
CA THR A 543 28.21 -5.22 -8.45
C THR A 543 27.60 -6.02 -7.33
N ARG A 544 27.72 -5.54 -6.09
CA ARG A 544 27.27 -6.24 -4.87
C ARG A 544 25.79 -6.00 -4.60
N PHE A 545 25.12 -7.04 -4.14
CA PHE A 545 23.72 -7.00 -3.66
C PHE A 545 23.48 -8.19 -2.72
N ILE A 546 22.40 -8.14 -1.96
CA ILE A 546 21.96 -9.25 -1.10
C ILE A 546 21.31 -10.32 -1.97
N ALA A 547 21.87 -11.53 -1.93
CA ALA A 547 21.32 -12.66 -2.67
C ALA A 547 19.86 -12.98 -2.23
N PRO A 548 19.01 -13.50 -3.13
CA PRO A 548 17.63 -13.84 -2.79
C PRO A 548 17.49 -14.73 -1.56
N GLN A 549 18.43 -15.67 -1.37
CA GLN A 549 18.50 -16.54 -0.19
C GLN A 549 18.69 -15.76 1.11
N GLY A 550 19.49 -14.68 1.10
CA GLY A 550 19.68 -13.80 2.26
C GLY A 550 18.38 -13.16 2.74
N HIS A 551 17.55 -12.70 1.79
CA HIS A 551 16.21 -12.19 2.09
C HIS A 551 15.30 -13.26 2.71
N ILE A 552 15.31 -14.48 2.16
CA ILE A 552 14.49 -15.61 2.62
C ILE A 552 14.93 -16.06 4.01
N HIS A 553 16.22 -16.18 4.26
CA HIS A 553 16.76 -16.54 5.59
C HIS A 553 16.44 -15.49 6.65
N MET A 554 16.48 -14.20 6.31
CA MET A 554 16.06 -13.13 7.24
C MET A 554 14.57 -13.25 7.60
N MET A 555 13.69 -13.51 6.61
CA MET A 555 12.28 -13.79 6.89
C MET A 555 12.11 -15.02 7.78
N ALA A 556 12.87 -16.09 7.51
CA ALA A 556 12.81 -17.34 8.28
C ALA A 556 13.25 -17.13 9.74
N ALA A 557 14.16 -16.21 9.99
CA ALA A 557 14.57 -15.85 11.36
C ALA A 557 13.48 -15.06 12.13
N ALA A 558 12.69 -14.24 11.43
CA ALA A 558 11.61 -13.44 12.03
C ALA A 558 10.29 -14.22 12.16
N GLN A 559 9.92 -15.04 11.15
CA GLN A 559 8.60 -15.67 11.03
C GLN A 559 8.14 -16.50 12.24
N PRO A 560 9.02 -17.27 12.93
CA PRO A 560 8.63 -18.02 14.12
C PRO A 560 8.12 -17.16 15.27
N PHE A 561 8.32 -15.85 15.21
CA PHE A 561 7.99 -14.90 16.25
C PHE A 561 6.92 -13.88 15.85
N ILE A 562 6.40 -13.96 14.63
CA ILE A 562 5.32 -13.08 14.17
C ILE A 562 4.02 -13.88 14.13
N SER A 563 3.03 -13.44 14.93
CA SER A 563 1.76 -14.18 15.08
C SER A 563 0.92 -14.17 13.78
N GLY A 564 0.89 -13.08 13.05
CA GLY A 564 0.41 -13.03 11.67
C GLY A 564 1.46 -13.53 10.68
N ALA A 565 1.80 -12.73 9.69
CA ALA A 565 2.85 -13.03 8.72
C ALA A 565 3.70 -11.78 8.42
N ILE A 566 4.55 -11.88 7.41
CA ILE A 566 5.54 -10.86 7.06
C ILE A 566 5.34 -10.47 5.60
N SER A 567 5.16 -9.17 5.36
CA SER A 567 5.24 -8.60 4.02
C SER A 567 6.69 -8.21 3.74
N LYS A 568 7.30 -8.91 2.79
CA LYS A 568 8.65 -8.65 2.33
C LYS A 568 8.81 -9.03 0.88
N THR A 569 9.53 -8.21 0.13
CA THR A 569 9.92 -8.52 -1.23
C THR A 569 11.25 -9.27 -1.26
N ILE A 570 11.29 -10.39 -1.97
CA ILE A 570 12.53 -11.09 -2.32
C ILE A 570 12.99 -10.52 -3.66
N ASN A 571 14.04 -9.73 -3.64
CA ASN A 571 14.57 -9.10 -4.84
C ASN A 571 15.48 -10.08 -5.58
N LEU A 572 15.31 -10.16 -6.90
CA LEU A 572 16.15 -10.95 -7.80
C LEU A 572 16.73 -10.03 -8.87
N PRO A 573 17.97 -10.27 -9.30
CA PRO A 573 18.58 -9.51 -10.39
C PRO A 573 17.88 -9.82 -11.72
N ASN A 574 18.06 -8.96 -12.72
CA ASN A 574 17.44 -9.11 -14.04
C ASN A 574 17.80 -10.42 -14.72
N ASP A 575 19.05 -10.91 -14.54
CA ASP A 575 19.60 -12.15 -15.11
C ASP A 575 19.10 -13.43 -14.43
N ALA A 576 18.25 -13.35 -13.37
CA ALA A 576 17.62 -14.50 -12.75
C ALA A 576 16.68 -15.23 -13.73
N ASN A 577 16.71 -16.55 -13.72
CA ASN A 577 15.88 -17.41 -14.56
C ASN A 577 14.64 -17.95 -13.83
N VAL A 578 13.77 -18.72 -14.52
CA VAL A 578 12.53 -19.27 -13.96
C VAL A 578 12.81 -20.31 -12.86
N GLU A 579 13.90 -21.06 -12.98
CA GLU A 579 14.34 -22.05 -12.03
C GLU A 579 14.76 -21.40 -10.70
N ASP A 580 15.38 -20.22 -10.75
CA ASP A 580 15.73 -19.44 -9.55
C ASP A 580 14.48 -19.00 -8.76
N ILE A 581 13.40 -18.63 -9.47
CA ILE A 581 12.08 -18.35 -8.86
C ILE A 581 11.57 -19.59 -8.12
N GLY A 582 11.59 -20.74 -8.79
CA GLY A 582 11.17 -22.03 -8.22
C GLY A 582 11.99 -22.41 -6.99
N ALA A 583 13.32 -22.21 -7.04
CA ALA A 583 14.23 -22.47 -5.92
C ALA A 583 13.92 -21.55 -4.71
N CYS A 584 13.66 -20.26 -4.93
CA CYS A 584 13.26 -19.33 -3.87
C CYS A 584 11.95 -19.72 -3.20
N TYR A 585 10.95 -20.12 -3.97
CA TYR A 585 9.67 -20.59 -3.43
C TYR A 585 9.84 -21.90 -2.65
N ARG A 586 10.62 -22.86 -3.16
CA ARG A 586 10.90 -24.12 -2.45
C ARG A 586 11.64 -23.88 -1.13
N LEU A 587 12.70 -23.07 -1.13
CA LEU A 587 13.46 -22.73 0.09
C LEU A 587 12.55 -22.06 1.14
N SER A 588 11.63 -21.20 0.72
CA SER A 588 10.67 -20.54 1.63
C SER A 588 9.73 -21.57 2.28
N TRP A 589 9.26 -22.55 1.52
CA TRP A 589 8.46 -23.67 2.04
C TRP A 589 9.24 -24.51 3.06
N GLU A 590 10.46 -24.93 2.72
CA GLU A 590 11.35 -25.75 3.56
C GLU A 590 11.71 -25.05 4.88
N LEU A 591 11.80 -23.72 4.88
CA LEU A 591 12.08 -22.90 6.06
C LEU A 591 10.83 -22.55 6.88
N GLY A 592 9.64 -22.95 6.44
CA GLY A 592 8.39 -22.74 7.17
C GLY A 592 7.88 -21.30 7.14
N LEU A 593 8.11 -20.58 6.04
CA LEU A 593 7.52 -19.27 5.81
C LEU A 593 6.01 -19.39 5.57
N LYS A 594 5.25 -18.34 5.87
CA LYS A 594 3.81 -18.27 5.60
C LYS A 594 3.50 -17.70 4.21
N ALA A 595 4.35 -16.79 3.73
CA ALA A 595 4.20 -16.18 2.40
C ALA A 595 5.56 -15.84 1.78
N ASN A 596 5.57 -15.69 0.46
CA ASN A 596 6.72 -15.18 -0.30
C ASN A 596 6.22 -14.37 -1.50
N ALA A 597 6.72 -13.15 -1.64
CA ALA A 597 6.53 -12.29 -2.80
C ALA A 597 7.89 -12.01 -3.42
N LEU A 598 8.03 -12.28 -4.72
CA LEU A 598 9.26 -12.09 -5.46
C LEU A 598 9.16 -10.86 -6.36
N TYR A 599 10.28 -10.22 -6.63
CA TYR A 599 10.41 -9.16 -7.61
C TYR A 599 11.74 -9.29 -8.35
N ARG A 600 11.69 -9.68 -9.63
CA ARG A 600 12.85 -9.67 -10.50
C ARG A 600 12.99 -8.28 -11.13
N ASP A 601 14.18 -7.70 -11.08
CA ASP A 601 14.45 -6.41 -11.70
C ASP A 601 14.10 -6.43 -13.20
N GLY A 602 13.39 -5.42 -13.68
CA GLY A 602 12.92 -5.34 -15.06
C GLY A 602 11.74 -6.27 -15.42
N CYS A 603 11.11 -7.00 -14.48
CA CYS A 603 9.97 -7.87 -14.79
C CYS A 603 8.67 -7.13 -15.11
N LYS A 604 8.55 -5.88 -14.67
CA LYS A 604 7.43 -4.99 -15.02
C LYS A 604 7.91 -3.90 -15.98
N LEU A 605 7.07 -3.58 -16.94
CA LEU A 605 7.36 -2.53 -17.93
C LEU A 605 7.42 -1.13 -17.33
N SER A 606 6.88 -0.94 -16.11
CA SER A 606 6.97 0.30 -15.33
C SER A 606 7.27 0.01 -13.87
N GLN A 607 8.34 0.62 -13.35
CA GLN A 607 8.81 0.42 -11.97
C GLN A 607 8.69 1.71 -11.15
N PRO A 608 8.11 1.67 -9.92
CA PRO A 608 7.98 2.85 -9.06
C PRO A 608 9.28 3.25 -8.34
N LEU A 609 10.24 2.33 -8.19
CA LEU A 609 11.56 2.55 -7.61
C LEU A 609 12.63 2.05 -8.59
N SER A 610 13.68 2.83 -8.81
CA SER A 610 14.79 2.46 -9.68
C SER A 610 16.13 2.82 -9.06
N THR A 611 17.16 2.04 -9.36
CA THR A 611 18.57 2.35 -9.11
C THR A 611 19.29 2.90 -10.34
N LYS A 612 18.62 2.82 -11.51
CA LYS A 612 19.12 3.31 -12.81
C LYS A 612 18.11 4.31 -13.38
N SER A 613 18.56 5.21 -14.24
CA SER A 613 17.68 6.05 -15.04
C SER A 613 17.19 5.29 -16.27
N ASP A 614 15.97 5.62 -16.78
CA ASP A 614 15.46 5.06 -18.03
C ASP A 614 16.45 5.27 -19.20
N ALA A 615 17.28 6.33 -19.15
CA ALA A 615 18.36 6.62 -20.12
C ALA A 615 19.57 5.69 -19.98
N SER A 616 19.74 4.93 -18.87
CA SER A 616 20.84 3.98 -18.70
C SER A 616 20.56 2.63 -19.34
N ASP A 617 19.29 2.24 -19.45
CA ASP A 617 18.93 0.99 -20.15
C ASP A 617 19.16 1.11 -21.66
N GLU A 618 18.97 2.32 -22.23
CA GLU A 618 19.32 2.60 -23.63
C GLU A 618 20.83 2.63 -23.89
N ARG A 619 21.67 2.85 -22.86
CA ARG A 619 23.14 2.83 -22.98
C ARG A 619 23.70 1.42 -23.13
N GLU A 620 23.07 0.42 -22.52
CA GLU A 620 23.46 -0.98 -22.69
C GLU A 620 23.21 -1.47 -24.14
N GLU A 621 22.18 -0.91 -24.82
CA GLU A 621 21.92 -1.20 -26.24
C GLU A 621 22.94 -0.57 -27.21
N GLU A 622 23.48 0.64 -26.93
CA GLU A 622 24.52 1.28 -27.77
C GLU A 622 25.90 0.61 -27.64
N ASP A 623 26.25 0.12 -26.43
CA ASP A 623 27.57 -0.53 -26.19
C ASP A 623 27.58 -1.98 -26.69
N THR A 624 26.44 -2.62 -26.90
CA THR A 624 26.33 -4.00 -27.44
C THR A 624 26.31 -4.06 -28.96
N ALA A 625 26.27 -2.94 -29.68
CA ALA A 625 26.33 -2.90 -31.15
C ALA A 625 27.61 -3.48 -31.80
N GLY A 626 28.55 -3.95 -31.01
CA GLY A 626 29.80 -4.60 -31.44
C GLY A 626 30.03 -6.03 -30.95
N LEU A 627 29.10 -6.63 -30.20
CA LEU A 627 29.18 -8.01 -29.72
C LEU A 627 27.97 -8.80 -30.26
N PRO A 628 28.08 -10.11 -30.49
CA PRO A 628 26.95 -10.88 -31.01
C PRO A 628 25.80 -10.81 -30.01
N GLU A 629 24.65 -10.35 -30.48
CA GLU A 629 23.40 -10.21 -29.77
C GLU A 629 23.12 -11.31 -28.73
N VAL A 630 23.11 -10.99 -27.47
CA VAL A 630 22.39 -11.78 -26.48
C VAL A 630 20.99 -11.21 -26.42
N VAL A 631 20.17 -11.67 -27.34
CA VAL A 631 18.75 -11.31 -27.50
C VAL A 631 17.97 -11.87 -26.31
N ALA A 632 17.73 -11.08 -25.29
CA ALA A 632 16.89 -11.50 -24.17
C ALA A 632 15.49 -10.84 -24.13
N THR A 633 15.35 -9.62 -24.69
CA THR A 633 14.06 -8.90 -24.61
C THR A 633 13.36 -8.78 -25.95
N THR A 634 14.10 -8.52 -27.04
CA THR A 634 13.52 -8.38 -28.38
C THR A 634 13.04 -9.74 -28.91
N THR A 635 13.75 -10.81 -28.64
CA THR A 635 13.33 -12.17 -29.04
C THR A 635 12.04 -12.63 -28.39
N TYR A 636 11.69 -12.07 -27.23
CA TYR A 636 10.46 -12.48 -26.54
C TYR A 636 9.21 -11.84 -27.18
N VAL A 637 9.29 -10.56 -27.52
CA VAL A 637 8.19 -9.87 -28.22
C VAL A 637 8.02 -10.48 -29.62
N ASP A 638 9.10 -10.71 -30.34
CA ASP A 638 9.07 -11.32 -31.68
C ASP A 638 8.54 -12.75 -31.64
N ARG A 639 8.93 -13.55 -30.63
CA ARG A 639 8.43 -14.94 -30.48
C ARG A 639 6.96 -15.00 -30.09
N ILE A 640 6.45 -14.03 -29.32
CA ILE A 640 5.02 -13.95 -28.99
C ILE A 640 4.22 -13.48 -30.20
N VAL A 641 4.73 -12.53 -30.95
CA VAL A 641 4.09 -12.05 -32.20
C VAL A 641 4.03 -13.17 -33.23
N GLU A 642 5.11 -13.92 -33.44
CA GLU A 642 5.12 -15.07 -34.34
C GLU A 642 4.14 -16.19 -33.89
N ARG A 643 4.02 -16.47 -32.59
CA ARG A 643 3.09 -17.49 -32.10
C ARG A 643 1.63 -17.04 -32.10
N VAL A 644 1.37 -15.74 -31.97
CA VAL A 644 0.02 -15.17 -32.09
C VAL A 644 -0.42 -15.12 -33.57
N VAL A 645 0.51 -14.88 -34.48
CA VAL A 645 0.22 -14.88 -35.93
C VAL A 645 -0.08 -16.27 -36.47
N GLU A 646 0.51 -17.32 -35.92
CA GLU A 646 0.19 -18.72 -36.35
C GLU A 646 -1.19 -19.23 -35.83
N VAL A 647 -1.81 -18.58 -34.87
CA VAL A 647 -3.15 -18.96 -34.35
C VAL A 647 -4.28 -18.18 -35.01
N GLU A 648 -4.01 -17.08 -35.72
CA GLU A 648 -5.02 -16.33 -36.48
C GLU A 648 -5.32 -16.97 -37.85
N ARG A 649 -5.91 -18.15 -37.86
CA ARG A 649 -6.71 -18.64 -38.98
C ARG A 649 -8.17 -18.32 -38.69
N VAL A 650 -8.56 -17.14 -39.20
CA VAL A 650 -9.90 -16.75 -39.68
C VAL A 650 -11.09 -17.19 -38.81
N VAL A 651 -11.55 -16.30 -37.96
CA VAL A 651 -12.99 -16.09 -37.76
C VAL A 651 -13.23 -14.57 -37.97
N GLU A 652 -13.84 -14.21 -39.05
CA GLU A 652 -14.42 -12.87 -39.23
C GLU A 652 -15.44 -12.64 -38.11
N ARG A 653 -15.03 -12.00 -37.05
CA ARG A 653 -15.91 -11.45 -36.04
C ARG A 653 -16.09 -9.99 -36.34
N VAL A 654 -17.25 -9.63 -36.89
CA VAL A 654 -17.70 -8.24 -36.96
C VAL A 654 -17.72 -7.68 -35.54
N VAL A 655 -16.72 -6.90 -35.18
CA VAL A 655 -16.68 -6.17 -33.90
C VAL A 655 -17.41 -4.87 -34.15
N GLU A 656 -18.70 -4.83 -33.82
CA GLU A 656 -19.43 -3.56 -33.74
C GLU A 656 -18.77 -2.72 -32.65
N ARG A 657 -18.11 -1.64 -33.06
CA ARG A 657 -17.62 -0.64 -32.08
C ARG A 657 -18.80 0.23 -31.68
N PRO A 658 -19.16 0.36 -30.39
CA PRO A 658 -20.22 1.23 -29.93
C PRO A 658 -19.91 2.66 -30.39
N ARG A 659 -20.78 3.24 -31.22
CA ARG A 659 -20.67 4.64 -31.65
C ARG A 659 -21.70 5.45 -30.87
N ARG A 660 -21.28 6.58 -30.29
CA ARG A 660 -22.18 7.47 -29.55
C ARG A 660 -23.22 8.07 -30.49
N SER A 661 -24.49 7.77 -30.27
CA SER A 661 -25.63 8.36 -30.96
C SER A 661 -26.17 9.50 -30.11
N ARG A 662 -25.87 10.76 -30.48
CA ARG A 662 -26.43 11.94 -29.82
C ARG A 662 -27.85 12.19 -30.27
N LEU A 663 -28.70 12.62 -29.32
CA LEU A 663 -30.04 13.10 -29.69
C LEU A 663 -29.94 14.41 -30.46
N PRO A 664 -30.92 14.71 -31.36
CA PRO A 664 -31.00 16.01 -32.01
C PRO A 664 -31.29 17.13 -30.99
N ASP A 665 -30.90 18.38 -31.35
CA ASP A 665 -31.08 19.52 -30.44
C ASP A 665 -32.55 19.75 -30.05
N THR A 666 -33.49 19.53 -30.96
CA THR A 666 -34.93 19.54 -30.69
C THR A 666 -35.45 18.09 -30.67
N ARG A 667 -35.96 17.66 -29.56
CA ARG A 667 -36.39 16.26 -29.29
C ARG A 667 -37.58 16.18 -28.37
N GLN A 668 -38.32 15.10 -28.44
CA GLN A 668 -39.38 14.79 -27.47
C GLN A 668 -38.74 14.36 -26.13
N SER A 669 -39.42 14.73 -25.03
CA SER A 669 -38.97 14.29 -23.67
C SER A 669 -40.19 13.95 -22.82
N LEU A 670 -40.00 12.99 -21.91
CA LEU A 670 -40.91 12.62 -20.85
C LEU A 670 -40.44 13.27 -19.53
N THR A 671 -41.33 14.13 -18.98
CA THR A 671 -41.06 14.78 -17.69
C THR A 671 -41.94 14.17 -16.58
N HIS A 672 -41.29 13.74 -15.51
CA HIS A 672 -41.93 13.14 -14.35
C HIS A 672 -41.53 13.83 -13.05
N LYS A 673 -42.51 14.32 -12.27
CA LYS A 673 -42.31 14.84 -10.92
C LYS A 673 -42.34 13.71 -9.93
N PHE A 674 -41.38 13.63 -9.01
CA PHE A 674 -41.36 12.63 -7.94
C PHE A 674 -41.14 13.23 -6.56
N ASN A 675 -41.54 12.47 -5.54
CA ASN A 675 -41.26 12.74 -4.14
C ASN A 675 -40.97 11.42 -3.44
N VAL A 676 -39.80 11.31 -2.79
CA VAL A 676 -39.40 10.16 -1.99
C VAL A 676 -39.03 10.67 -0.60
N ALA A 677 -39.78 10.30 0.42
CA ALA A 677 -39.57 10.71 1.81
C ALA A 677 -39.39 12.24 2.01
N GLY A 678 -40.14 13.05 1.26
CA GLY A 678 -40.06 14.52 1.31
C GLY A 678 -38.98 15.15 0.41
N HIS A 679 -38.18 14.37 -0.30
CA HIS A 679 -37.25 14.84 -1.32
C HIS A 679 -37.92 14.89 -2.68
N GLU A 680 -38.18 16.10 -3.14
CA GLU A 680 -38.85 16.36 -4.41
C GLU A 680 -37.83 16.59 -5.54
N GLY A 681 -38.19 16.15 -6.76
CA GLY A 681 -37.40 16.38 -7.95
C GLY A 681 -38.17 16.08 -9.23
N TYR A 682 -37.48 16.28 -10.35
CA TYR A 682 -37.98 16.00 -11.69
C TYR A 682 -37.03 15.08 -12.42
N LEU A 683 -37.55 14.11 -13.15
CA LEU A 683 -36.86 13.29 -14.13
C LEU A 683 -37.30 13.80 -15.52
N ILE A 684 -36.33 14.10 -16.36
CA ILE A 684 -36.55 14.48 -17.76
C ILE A 684 -35.78 13.46 -18.60
N VAL A 685 -36.53 12.67 -19.38
CA VAL A 685 -35.94 11.64 -20.24
C VAL A 685 -36.16 12.07 -21.69
N GLY A 686 -35.05 12.40 -22.39
CA GLY A 686 -35.11 12.69 -23.81
C GLY A 686 -35.14 11.41 -24.63
N LEU A 687 -35.95 11.42 -25.69
CA LEU A 687 -36.30 10.25 -26.50
C LEU A 687 -35.72 10.40 -27.91
N TYR A 688 -35.26 9.28 -28.47
CA TYR A 688 -35.00 9.15 -29.89
C TYR A 688 -36.32 9.11 -30.68
N GLU A 689 -36.24 9.23 -32.01
CA GLU A 689 -37.43 9.19 -32.88
C GLU A 689 -38.23 7.86 -32.78
N ASP A 690 -37.55 6.78 -32.43
CA ASP A 690 -38.15 5.46 -32.21
C ASP A 690 -38.82 5.30 -30.82
N GLY A 691 -38.74 6.36 -29.98
CA GLY A 691 -39.31 6.35 -28.62
C GLY A 691 -38.41 5.75 -27.55
N THR A 692 -37.18 5.30 -27.90
CA THR A 692 -36.21 4.80 -26.94
C THR A 692 -35.55 5.94 -26.16
N PRO A 693 -35.20 5.75 -24.86
CA PRO A 693 -34.55 6.80 -24.06
C PRO A 693 -33.06 6.96 -24.44
N GLY A 694 -32.62 8.20 -24.63
CA GLY A 694 -31.25 8.52 -24.97
C GLY A 694 -30.57 9.47 -24.02
N GLU A 695 -31.30 10.09 -23.07
CA GLU A 695 -30.70 10.93 -22.01
C GLU A 695 -31.64 11.02 -20.81
N LEU A 696 -31.04 11.28 -19.66
CA LEU A 696 -31.72 11.43 -18.37
C LEU A 696 -31.17 12.65 -17.64
N PHE A 697 -32.06 13.59 -17.28
CA PHE A 697 -31.75 14.68 -16.35
C PHE A 697 -32.53 14.45 -15.06
N ILE A 698 -31.88 14.68 -13.93
CA ILE A 698 -32.44 14.49 -12.58
C ILE A 698 -32.29 15.81 -11.84
N THR A 699 -33.31 16.62 -11.79
CA THR A 699 -33.28 17.91 -11.12
C THR A 699 -33.90 17.82 -9.73
N MET A 700 -33.14 18.12 -8.68
CA MET A 700 -33.64 18.14 -7.30
C MET A 700 -34.15 19.54 -6.92
N ALA A 701 -35.18 19.63 -6.08
CA ALA A 701 -35.83 20.87 -5.68
C ALA A 701 -34.91 21.85 -4.87
N LYS A 702 -33.79 21.40 -4.32
CA LYS A 702 -32.77 22.21 -3.68
C LYS A 702 -31.51 22.27 -4.53
N GLU A 703 -31.37 23.30 -5.33
CA GLU A 703 -30.18 23.59 -6.10
C GLU A 703 -28.99 23.81 -5.15
N GLY A 704 -27.78 23.35 -5.59
CA GLY A 704 -26.54 23.48 -4.82
C GLY A 704 -26.38 22.49 -3.66
N SER A 705 -27.29 21.53 -3.49
CA SER A 705 -27.12 20.47 -2.49
C SER A 705 -26.22 19.33 -3.01
N THR A 706 -25.48 18.65 -2.12
CA THR A 706 -24.68 17.47 -2.47
C THR A 706 -25.51 16.41 -3.18
N ILE A 707 -26.76 16.18 -2.74
CA ILE A 707 -27.68 15.23 -3.37
C ILE A 707 -28.02 15.70 -4.80
N GLY A 708 -28.27 17.00 -5.01
CA GLY A 708 -28.54 17.57 -6.33
C GLY A 708 -27.38 17.33 -7.28
N GLY A 709 -26.14 17.68 -6.88
CA GLY A 709 -24.94 17.50 -7.72
C GLY A 709 -24.64 16.03 -8.04
N LEU A 710 -24.87 15.10 -7.09
CA LEU A 710 -24.69 13.66 -7.35
C LEU A 710 -25.76 13.13 -8.30
N MET A 711 -27.00 13.62 -8.23
CA MET A 711 -28.09 13.23 -9.13
C MET A 711 -27.84 13.76 -10.55
N ASP A 712 -27.34 14.98 -10.71
CA ASP A 712 -26.93 15.54 -12.02
C ASP A 712 -25.80 14.72 -12.64
N SER A 713 -24.78 14.36 -11.85
CA SER A 713 -23.68 13.50 -12.29
C SER A 713 -24.16 12.10 -12.71
N LEU A 714 -25.08 11.51 -11.93
CA LEU A 714 -25.72 10.23 -12.27
C LEU A 714 -26.51 10.35 -13.58
N GLY A 715 -27.32 11.39 -13.74
CA GLY A 715 -28.07 11.66 -14.96
C GLY A 715 -27.16 11.76 -16.19
N THR A 716 -26.04 12.46 -16.04
CA THR A 716 -25.03 12.58 -17.11
C THR A 716 -24.41 11.23 -17.47
N ALA A 717 -24.02 10.42 -16.48
CA ALA A 717 -23.42 9.10 -16.70
C ALA A 717 -24.41 8.14 -17.40
N ILE A 718 -25.66 8.14 -16.97
CA ILE A 718 -26.73 7.33 -17.60
C ILE A 718 -27.02 7.80 -19.02
N SER A 719 -27.05 9.11 -19.28
CA SER A 719 -27.21 9.67 -20.61
C SER A 719 -26.11 9.19 -21.55
N LEU A 720 -24.85 9.19 -21.10
CA LEU A 720 -23.75 8.66 -21.87
C LEU A 720 -23.90 7.15 -22.14
N ALA A 721 -24.28 6.36 -21.14
CA ALA A 721 -24.49 4.92 -21.28
C ALA A 721 -25.58 4.61 -22.33
N LEU A 722 -26.71 5.29 -22.26
CA LEU A 722 -27.80 5.17 -23.24
C LEU A 722 -27.35 5.55 -24.66
N GLN A 723 -26.62 6.63 -24.81
CA GLN A 723 -26.10 7.11 -26.11
C GLN A 723 -25.03 6.20 -26.71
N TYR A 724 -24.36 5.37 -25.91
CA TYR A 724 -23.46 4.32 -26.37
C TYR A 724 -24.16 2.97 -26.57
N GLY A 725 -25.50 2.92 -26.46
CA GLY A 725 -26.29 1.73 -26.76
C GLY A 725 -26.37 0.71 -25.62
N VAL A 726 -26.09 1.11 -24.37
CA VAL A 726 -26.30 0.22 -23.22
C VAL A 726 -27.83 0.00 -23.05
N PRO A 727 -28.33 -1.25 -23.06
CA PRO A 727 -29.74 -1.53 -22.90
C PRO A 727 -30.31 -0.99 -21.60
N VAL A 728 -31.52 -0.41 -21.64
CA VAL A 728 -32.23 0.14 -20.47
C VAL A 728 -32.40 -0.95 -19.39
N GLU A 729 -32.66 -2.19 -19.78
CA GLU A 729 -32.80 -3.35 -18.89
C GLU A 729 -31.55 -3.59 -18.05
N SER A 730 -30.37 -3.47 -18.67
CA SER A 730 -29.08 -3.64 -17.98
C SER A 730 -28.89 -2.56 -16.92
N ILE A 731 -29.24 -1.31 -17.25
CA ILE A 731 -29.15 -0.17 -16.33
C ILE A 731 -30.15 -0.33 -15.19
N VAL A 732 -31.41 -0.63 -15.49
CA VAL A 732 -32.45 -0.82 -14.48
C VAL A 732 -32.11 -1.97 -13.54
N ASN A 733 -31.70 -3.12 -14.06
CA ASN A 733 -31.30 -4.28 -13.25
C ASN A 733 -30.12 -4.00 -12.32
N LYS A 734 -29.25 -3.07 -12.69
CA LYS A 734 -28.06 -2.72 -11.88
C LYS A 734 -28.39 -1.75 -10.76
N PHE A 735 -29.26 -0.79 -10.99
CA PHE A 735 -29.50 0.34 -10.09
C PHE A 735 -30.83 0.24 -9.30
N ALA A 736 -31.85 -0.49 -9.79
CA ALA A 736 -33.06 -0.75 -9.03
C ALA A 736 -32.75 -1.55 -7.74
N HIS A 737 -33.54 -1.29 -6.70
CA HIS A 737 -33.47 -1.93 -5.38
C HIS A 737 -32.22 -1.61 -4.53
N GLN A 738 -31.39 -0.66 -4.91
CA GLN A 738 -30.32 -0.14 -4.07
C GLN A 738 -30.89 0.57 -2.84
N ARG A 739 -30.33 0.29 -1.66
CA ARG A 739 -30.85 0.79 -0.37
C ARG A 739 -29.86 1.73 0.31
N PHE A 740 -30.23 3.01 0.41
CA PHE A 740 -29.53 4.06 1.15
C PHE A 740 -30.44 5.27 1.37
N GLU A 741 -30.09 6.17 2.27
CA GLU A 741 -30.87 7.39 2.56
C GLU A 741 -30.74 8.43 1.42
N PRO A 742 -31.83 9.19 1.05
CA PRO A 742 -33.16 9.12 1.65
C PRO A 742 -34.03 7.98 1.07
N MET A 743 -34.72 7.25 1.94
CA MET A 743 -35.68 6.19 1.58
C MET A 743 -36.99 6.41 2.27
N GLY A 744 -38.11 5.95 1.67
CA GLY A 744 -39.44 6.06 2.31
C GLY A 744 -40.58 6.01 1.33
N MET A 745 -41.74 6.49 1.81
CA MET A 745 -42.98 6.55 1.03
C MET A 745 -42.84 7.53 -0.14
N THR A 746 -43.46 7.20 -1.25
CA THR A 746 -43.53 8.02 -2.45
C THR A 746 -44.95 8.43 -2.79
N THR A 747 -45.11 9.41 -3.68
CA THR A 747 -46.41 9.81 -4.21
C THR A 747 -46.84 8.97 -5.41
N ASN A 748 -45.99 8.02 -5.86
CA ASN A 748 -46.29 7.17 -7.01
C ASN A 748 -46.96 5.87 -6.56
N SER A 749 -48.19 5.65 -7.00
CA SER A 749 -48.99 4.47 -6.64
C SER A 749 -48.41 3.13 -7.15
N ASP A 750 -47.56 3.16 -8.20
CA ASP A 750 -46.90 1.97 -8.74
C ASP A 750 -45.59 1.66 -8.00
N ILE A 751 -45.04 2.65 -7.29
CA ILE A 751 -43.87 2.53 -6.44
C ILE A 751 -44.16 3.17 -5.08
N PRO A 752 -45.03 2.60 -4.25
CA PRO A 752 -45.49 3.26 -3.01
C PRO A 752 -44.37 3.45 -1.97
N PHE A 753 -43.30 2.65 -2.06
CA PHE A 753 -42.12 2.77 -1.20
C PHE A 753 -40.85 2.60 -2.03
N ALA A 754 -39.89 3.50 -1.84
CA ALA A 754 -38.57 3.44 -2.46
C ALA A 754 -37.47 3.23 -1.40
N LYS A 755 -36.51 2.38 -1.73
CA LYS A 755 -35.38 2.06 -0.86
C LYS A 755 -34.26 3.13 -0.95
N SER A 756 -34.31 3.99 -1.97
CA SER A 756 -33.46 5.17 -2.16
C SER A 756 -34.03 6.03 -3.29
N LEU A 757 -33.48 7.24 -3.50
CA LEU A 757 -33.79 8.02 -4.71
C LEU A 757 -33.43 7.24 -5.99
N VAL A 758 -32.30 6.58 -6.00
CA VAL A 758 -31.80 5.77 -7.13
C VAL A 758 -32.76 4.59 -7.39
N ASP A 759 -33.16 3.85 -6.35
CA ASP A 759 -34.18 2.79 -6.47
C ASP A 759 -35.48 3.30 -7.13
N TYR A 760 -35.96 4.46 -6.73
CA TYR A 760 -37.17 5.05 -7.30
C TYR A 760 -36.98 5.36 -8.79
N ILE A 761 -35.91 6.07 -9.14
CA ILE A 761 -35.64 6.55 -10.50
C ILE A 761 -35.55 5.37 -11.47
N PHE A 762 -34.79 4.35 -11.14
CA PHE A 762 -34.59 3.23 -12.06
C PHE A 762 -35.76 2.25 -12.10
N ARG A 763 -36.51 2.08 -11.03
CA ARG A 763 -37.80 1.35 -11.08
C ARG A 763 -38.80 2.10 -11.93
N TRP A 764 -38.86 3.42 -11.84
CA TRP A 764 -39.74 4.23 -12.68
C TRP A 764 -39.29 4.15 -14.15
N LEU A 765 -38.02 4.23 -14.47
CA LEU A 765 -37.52 4.01 -15.82
C LEU A 765 -37.87 2.62 -16.34
N GLY A 766 -37.70 1.57 -15.56
CA GLY A 766 -38.12 0.22 -15.94
C GLY A 766 -39.62 0.14 -16.26
N MET A 767 -40.46 0.81 -15.48
CA MET A 767 -41.91 0.83 -15.71
C MET A 767 -42.35 1.63 -16.95
N GLN A 768 -41.49 2.56 -17.46
CA GLN A 768 -41.79 3.35 -18.65
C GLN A 768 -41.24 2.70 -19.94
N PHE A 769 -40.06 2.08 -19.90
CA PHE A 769 -39.29 1.70 -21.07
C PHE A 769 -39.00 0.20 -21.21
N ILE A 770 -39.42 -0.65 -20.24
CA ILE A 770 -39.23 -2.11 -20.34
C ILE A 770 -40.59 -2.78 -20.40
N GLU A 771 -40.83 -3.51 -21.49
CA GLU A 771 -42.09 -4.22 -21.70
C GLU A 771 -42.32 -5.27 -20.59
N GLY A 772 -43.51 -5.30 -20.01
CA GLY A 772 -43.89 -6.23 -18.93
C GLY A 772 -43.30 -5.94 -17.55
N TYR A 773 -42.36 -5.00 -17.39
CA TYR A 773 -41.75 -4.68 -16.10
C TYR A 773 -42.75 -4.15 -15.07
N ARG A 774 -43.70 -3.34 -15.51
CA ARG A 774 -44.78 -2.79 -14.66
C ARG A 774 -45.67 -3.88 -14.10
N ASP A 775 -46.04 -4.87 -14.91
CA ASP A 775 -46.91 -5.98 -14.50
C ASP A 775 -46.25 -6.90 -13.45
N GLN A 776 -44.94 -6.98 -13.52
CA GLN A 776 -44.14 -7.80 -12.60
C GLN A 776 -43.82 -7.06 -11.29
N ASN A 777 -43.65 -5.73 -11.32
CA ASN A 777 -43.07 -4.95 -10.22
C ASN A 777 -44.01 -3.93 -9.56
N ALA A 778 -45.18 -3.62 -10.17
CA ALA A 778 -46.19 -2.77 -9.55
C ALA A 778 -47.07 -3.58 -8.56
N PRO A 779 -47.60 -2.96 -7.48
CA PRO A 779 -48.51 -3.63 -6.57
C PRO A 779 -49.79 -4.11 -7.31
N ARG A 780 -50.14 -5.38 -7.13
CA ARG A 780 -51.39 -5.92 -7.69
C ARG A 780 -52.57 -5.20 -7.07
N ARG A 781 -53.29 -4.43 -7.84
CA ARG A 781 -54.59 -3.87 -7.44
C ARG A 781 -55.66 -4.96 -7.62
N THR A 782 -56.20 -5.51 -6.54
CA THR A 782 -57.44 -6.29 -6.59
C THR A 782 -58.57 -5.36 -7.02
N LYS A 783 -59.16 -5.60 -8.19
CA LYS A 783 -60.43 -4.98 -8.57
C LYS A 783 -61.46 -5.37 -7.50
N PRO A 784 -62.31 -4.42 -6.99
CA PRO A 784 -63.39 -4.80 -6.13
C PRO A 784 -64.31 -5.77 -6.92
N ALA A 785 -64.65 -6.93 -6.34
CA ALA A 785 -65.62 -7.88 -6.90
C ALA A 785 -66.94 -7.18 -7.03
N GLU A 786 -67.53 -7.18 -8.23
CA GLU A 786 -68.94 -6.85 -8.43
C GLU A 786 -69.80 -7.84 -7.65
N ILE A 787 -70.36 -7.42 -6.51
CA ILE A 787 -71.39 -8.17 -5.78
C ILE A 787 -72.70 -7.88 -6.50
N SER A 788 -73.17 -8.87 -7.29
CA SER A 788 -74.47 -8.92 -7.85
C SER A 788 -75.49 -9.10 -6.73
N GLY A 789 -76.52 -8.30 -6.77
CA GLY A 789 -77.64 -8.02 -5.95
C GLY A 789 -78.30 -9.08 -5.04
N GLY A 790 -78.74 -8.61 -3.94
CA GLY A 790 -79.72 -9.21 -3.03
C GLY A 790 -80.07 -8.16 -1.98
N GLY A 791 -81.26 -7.54 -2.13
CA GLY A 791 -81.71 -6.42 -1.32
C GLY A 791 -82.05 -6.80 0.11
N MET A 792 -82.02 -5.82 0.99
CA MET A 792 -83.10 -5.39 1.86
C MET A 792 -82.65 -4.24 2.80
N ASN A 793 -83.40 -3.17 2.65
CA ASN A 793 -83.89 -2.10 3.59
C ASN A 793 -83.23 -1.97 5.00
N ALA A 794 -82.76 -0.82 5.38
CA ALA A 794 -83.45 0.24 6.10
C ALA A 794 -82.56 1.04 7.03
N HIS A 795 -82.66 2.35 6.90
CA HIS A 795 -82.64 3.42 7.90
C HIS A 795 -81.36 3.75 8.67
N GLY A 796 -80.95 5.04 8.54
CA GLY A 796 -80.42 5.78 9.66
C GLY A 796 -79.34 6.83 9.32
N ASN A 797 -79.86 8.01 9.18
CA ASN A 797 -79.17 9.32 9.18
C ASN A 797 -77.99 9.46 10.18
N ALA A 798 -76.91 10.08 9.80
CA ALA A 798 -76.50 11.36 10.40
C ALA A 798 -75.06 11.71 9.98
N GLY A 799 -74.91 12.96 9.67
CA GLY A 799 -73.71 13.56 9.16
C GLY A 799 -72.58 13.66 10.16
N SER A 800 -71.38 13.89 9.61
CA SER A 800 -70.35 14.49 10.37
C SER A 800 -69.31 15.16 9.48
N ALA A 801 -68.90 16.31 9.93
CA ALA A 801 -67.94 17.25 9.39
C ALA A 801 -66.46 16.74 9.46
N PRO A 802 -65.50 17.40 8.78
CA PRO A 802 -64.13 16.92 8.64
C PRO A 802 -63.29 17.18 9.89
N ILE A 803 -62.50 16.18 10.26
CA ILE A 803 -61.54 16.23 11.36
C ILE A 803 -60.25 16.82 10.86
N SER A 804 -59.72 17.83 11.57
CA SER A 804 -58.50 18.54 11.28
C SER A 804 -57.23 17.74 11.58
N ASN A 805 -56.16 18.00 10.82
CA ASN A 805 -54.85 17.34 10.79
C ASN A 805 -53.96 17.52 12.05
N ALA A 806 -54.55 17.76 13.23
CA ALA A 806 -53.76 17.97 14.47
C ALA A 806 -53.57 16.71 15.34
N ASP A 807 -54.46 15.72 15.25
CA ASP A 807 -54.49 14.60 16.23
C ASP A 807 -53.72 13.33 15.78
N ALA A 808 -53.17 13.34 14.59
CA ALA A 808 -52.45 12.19 14.07
C ALA A 808 -50.94 12.09 14.49
N LYS A 809 -50.42 13.11 15.18
CA LYS A 809 -49.00 13.11 15.62
C LYS A 809 -48.78 12.59 17.05
N GLU A 810 -49.81 12.47 17.89
CA GLU A 810 -49.64 12.06 19.29
C GLU A 810 -49.86 10.57 19.52
N ALA A 811 -50.52 9.88 18.61
CA ALA A 811 -50.79 8.43 18.70
C ALA A 811 -49.66 7.53 18.25
N ALA A 812 -48.61 8.08 17.59
CA ALA A 812 -47.48 7.30 17.10
C ALA A 812 -46.32 7.21 18.09
N TRP A 813 -46.34 7.88 19.22
CA TRP A 813 -45.26 7.90 20.21
C TRP A 813 -45.48 7.05 21.47
N GLN A 814 -46.71 6.52 21.69
CA GLN A 814 -47.04 5.72 22.87
C GLN A 814 -46.97 4.20 22.69
N SER A 815 -46.58 3.68 21.55
CA SER A 815 -46.52 2.22 21.31
C SER A 815 -45.08 1.60 21.32
N ARG A 816 -44.08 2.30 21.86
CA ARG A 816 -42.69 1.79 21.97
C ARG A 816 -42.07 1.90 23.35
N SER A 817 -42.81 1.85 24.43
CA SER A 817 -42.28 1.68 25.78
C SER A 817 -43.11 0.67 26.58
N GLY A 818 -42.96 -0.59 26.16
CA GLY A 818 -43.49 -1.72 26.94
C GLY A 818 -42.31 -2.44 27.60
N ILE A 819 -41.81 -1.90 28.70
CA ILE A 819 -40.95 -2.65 29.63
C ILE A 819 -41.86 -3.03 30.78
N THR A 820 -42.29 -4.27 30.80
CA THR A 820 -42.93 -4.89 31.95
C THR A 820 -41.90 -5.21 32.99
N THR A 821 -41.89 -4.51 34.08
CA THR A 821 -41.20 -4.89 35.32
C THR A 821 -41.85 -6.15 35.90
N HIS A 822 -41.16 -7.25 35.93
CA HIS A 822 -41.49 -8.38 36.78
C HIS A 822 -40.63 -8.27 38.05
N ASP A 823 -41.30 -7.96 39.12
CA ASP A 823 -40.82 -8.13 40.49
C ASP A 823 -40.66 -9.63 40.77
N GLY A 824 -39.43 -10.03 41.09
CA GLY A 824 -39.06 -11.36 41.47
C GLY A 824 -37.89 -11.29 42.43
N SER A 825 -38.23 -11.22 43.70
CA SER A 825 -37.30 -11.38 44.84
C SER A 825 -36.54 -12.71 44.73
N ILE A 826 -35.23 -12.68 44.56
CA ILE A 826 -34.33 -13.82 44.82
C ILE A 826 -33.28 -13.39 45.83
N SER A 827 -33.30 -14.14 46.92
CA SER A 827 -32.44 -14.05 48.07
C SER A 827 -30.94 -14.08 47.71
N ALA A 828 -30.21 -13.23 48.38
CA ALA A 828 -28.75 -13.22 48.39
C ALA A 828 -28.15 -14.52 48.92
N SER A 829 -27.48 -15.30 48.11
CA SER A 829 -26.50 -16.26 48.56
C SER A 829 -25.12 -15.72 48.19
N SER A 830 -24.34 -15.37 49.17
CA SER A 830 -22.98 -14.89 49.12
C SER A 830 -22.06 -15.89 48.44
N THR A 831 -21.53 -15.57 47.28
CA THR A 831 -20.31 -16.21 46.74
C THR A 831 -19.12 -15.28 46.96
N GLN A 832 -18.44 -15.53 48.09
CA GLN A 832 -17.08 -15.03 48.38
C GLN A 832 -16.08 -15.74 47.45
N GLY A 833 -16.01 -15.36 46.19
CA GLY A 833 -15.07 -15.99 45.25
C GLY A 833 -14.48 -15.03 44.20
N SER A 834 -15.13 -13.92 43.97
CA SER A 834 -14.70 -13.02 42.88
C SER A 834 -13.78 -11.88 43.30
N ALA A 835 -13.68 -11.57 44.61
CA ALA A 835 -12.84 -10.47 45.08
C ALA A 835 -11.34 -10.81 45.15
N SER A 836 -11.00 -12.10 45.35
CA SER A 836 -9.59 -12.51 45.42
C SER A 836 -8.89 -12.57 44.05
N HIS A 837 -9.64 -12.86 43.00
CA HIS A 837 -9.08 -12.93 41.65
C HIS A 837 -8.80 -11.53 41.05
N SER A 838 -9.63 -10.53 41.34
CA SER A 838 -9.42 -9.16 40.86
C SER A 838 -8.24 -8.46 41.56
N VAL A 839 -8.00 -8.78 42.86
CA VAL A 839 -6.86 -8.23 43.62
C VAL A 839 -5.55 -8.81 43.09
N GLN A 840 -5.52 -10.12 42.79
CA GLN A 840 -4.33 -10.77 42.25
C GLN A 840 -4.02 -10.33 40.82
N ALA A 841 -5.06 -10.14 39.99
CA ALA A 841 -4.88 -9.63 38.65
C ALA A 841 -4.31 -8.20 38.61
N LYS A 842 -4.71 -7.36 39.59
CA LYS A 842 -4.12 -6.02 39.76
C LYS A 842 -2.68 -6.09 40.28
N ALA A 843 -2.35 -7.05 41.13
CA ALA A 843 -0.98 -7.27 41.57
C ALA A 843 -0.07 -7.71 40.41
N ASP A 844 -0.54 -8.64 39.58
CA ASP A 844 0.20 -9.12 38.39
C ASP A 844 0.35 -8.01 37.33
N ALA A 845 -0.67 -7.18 37.09
CA ALA A 845 -0.59 -6.02 36.24
C ALA A 845 0.41 -4.98 36.76
N GLN A 846 0.41 -4.70 38.05
CA GLN A 846 1.39 -3.84 38.67
C GLN A 846 2.80 -4.45 38.67
N GLU A 847 2.95 -5.76 38.75
CA GLU A 847 4.26 -6.44 38.70
C GLU A 847 4.86 -6.32 37.26
N ILE A 848 4.08 -6.45 36.23
CA ILE A 848 4.53 -6.23 34.83
C ILE A 848 4.91 -4.77 34.59
N LEU A 849 4.16 -3.84 35.19
CA LEU A 849 4.38 -2.40 35.04
C LEU A 849 5.43 -1.86 36.00
N SER A 850 5.54 -2.44 37.25
CA SER A 850 6.44 -1.99 38.29
C SER A 850 7.84 -2.58 38.27
N ARG A 851 8.09 -3.63 37.50
CA ARG A 851 9.48 -4.07 37.19
C ARG A 851 10.27 -3.00 36.43
N ARG A 852 9.64 -1.81 36.22
CA ARG A 852 10.20 -0.66 35.50
C ARG A 852 9.71 0.66 36.08
N SER A 853 10.27 1.03 37.24
CA SER A 853 10.12 2.39 37.76
C SER A 853 11.03 3.33 36.97
N ILE A 854 10.49 4.00 35.92
CA ILE A 854 11.13 5.20 35.43
C ILE A 854 10.67 6.34 36.32
N SER A 855 11.55 6.84 37.15
CA SER A 855 11.36 8.09 37.86
C SER A 855 11.43 9.21 36.82
N VAL A 856 10.27 9.70 36.41
CA VAL A 856 10.20 10.99 35.71
C VAL A 856 10.43 12.05 36.77
N VAL A 857 11.65 12.56 36.84
CA VAL A 857 11.96 13.77 37.57
C VAL A 857 11.39 14.93 36.75
N VAL A 858 10.18 15.33 37.08
CA VAL A 858 9.67 16.64 36.66
C VAL A 858 10.40 17.65 37.57
N ALA A 859 11.37 18.34 36.98
CA ALA A 859 12.00 19.48 37.64
C ALA A 859 10.98 20.62 37.66
N GLU A 860 10.18 20.72 38.73
CA GLU A 860 9.54 21.96 39.09
C GLU A 860 10.62 22.88 39.66
N SER A 861 10.99 23.91 38.91
CA SER A 861 11.78 24.99 39.40
C SER A 861 10.90 25.86 40.30
N ILE A 862 10.96 25.58 41.62
CA ILE A 862 10.51 26.51 42.64
C ILE A 862 11.58 27.59 42.70
N VAL A 863 11.22 28.82 42.29
CA VAL A 863 12.00 30.02 42.52
C VAL A 863 11.61 30.50 43.90
N ASP A 864 12.46 30.22 44.88
CA ASP A 864 12.38 30.92 46.18
C ASP A 864 13.40 32.05 46.20
N GLY A 865 12.92 33.24 46.47
CA GLY A 865 13.72 34.45 46.43
C GLY A 865 14.45 34.69 47.76
N SER A 866 15.72 34.99 47.71
CA SER A 866 16.34 36.05 48.52
C SER A 866 17.81 36.25 48.12
N ASP A 867 18.12 37.53 47.94
CA ASP A 867 19.39 38.23 48.20
C ASP A 867 20.55 38.18 47.15
N GLY A 868 20.70 39.31 46.50
CA GLY A 868 21.96 40.05 46.43
C GLY A 868 22.75 40.06 45.16
N VAL A 869 22.76 41.22 44.52
CA VAL A 869 23.86 41.79 43.69
C VAL A 869 23.86 41.55 42.18
N ASP A 870 23.47 42.53 41.54
CA ASP A 870 23.94 43.46 40.48
C ASP A 870 23.30 43.37 39.07
N PRO A 871 22.87 44.47 38.51
CA PRO A 871 21.99 44.46 37.33
C PRO A 871 22.76 44.86 36.08
N GLN A 872 22.98 43.93 35.19
CA GLN A 872 23.19 44.24 33.75
C GLN A 872 23.07 43.03 32.86
N SER A 873 21.86 42.71 32.45
CA SER A 873 21.51 42.25 31.09
C SER A 873 19.98 42.06 30.99
N ARG A 874 19.31 43.15 30.57
CA ARG A 874 17.90 43.10 30.20
C ARG A 874 17.74 42.36 28.89
N THR A 875 17.12 41.18 28.90
CA THR A 875 16.44 40.61 27.72
C THR A 875 14.94 40.92 27.88
N SER A 876 14.48 41.87 27.07
CA SER A 876 13.08 42.29 27.03
C SER A 876 12.27 41.19 26.30
N VAL A 877 11.27 40.65 27.00
CA VAL A 877 10.20 39.85 26.37
C VAL A 877 9.22 40.86 25.77
N VAL A 878 9.23 40.98 24.44
CA VAL A 878 8.22 41.72 23.70
C VAL A 878 7.01 40.82 23.49
N LYS A 879 5.89 41.16 24.13
CA LYS A 879 4.56 40.70 23.75
C LYS A 879 4.14 41.49 22.50
N GLU A 880 4.24 40.91 21.33
CA GLU A 880 3.60 41.48 20.14
C GLU A 880 2.15 40.98 20.05
N THR A 881 1.27 41.97 20.14
CA THR A 881 -0.15 41.80 19.76
C THR A 881 -0.22 41.99 18.25
N VAL A 882 -0.46 40.93 17.50
CA VAL A 882 -0.63 41.01 16.05
C VAL A 882 -2.03 41.51 15.74
N THR A 883 -2.12 42.72 15.29
CA THR A 883 -3.30 43.28 14.59
C THR A 883 -3.24 42.75 13.14
N VAL A 884 -4.33 42.10 12.71
CA VAL A 884 -4.49 41.61 11.33
C VAL A 884 -4.63 42.79 10.40
N GLY A 885 -3.56 43.13 9.68
CA GLY A 885 -3.58 44.01 8.52
C GLY A 885 -3.40 43.17 7.26
N GLU A 886 -4.22 43.43 6.25
CA GLU A 886 -4.12 42.81 4.93
C GLU A 886 -2.69 42.96 4.38
N THR A 887 -1.95 41.85 4.33
CA THR A 887 -0.67 41.80 3.64
C THR A 887 -0.84 40.86 2.43
N ARG A 888 -0.68 41.43 1.23
CA ARG A 888 -0.52 40.68 0.00
C ARG A 888 0.68 39.73 0.17
N VAL A 889 0.40 38.45 0.28
CA VAL A 889 1.43 37.41 0.30
C VAL A 889 1.91 37.24 -1.15
N ASN A 890 3.16 37.59 -1.43
CA ASN A 890 3.85 37.11 -2.61
C ASN A 890 4.02 35.60 -2.47
N GLY A 891 3.28 34.82 -3.27
CA GLY A 891 3.35 33.36 -3.28
C GLY A 891 4.75 32.85 -3.64
N SER A 892 5.11 31.70 -3.12
CA SER A 892 6.36 31.03 -3.44
C SER A 892 6.45 30.70 -4.94
N VAL A 893 7.65 30.44 -5.45
CA VAL A 893 7.88 30.03 -6.86
C VAL A 893 7.04 28.78 -7.22
N LEU A 894 6.74 27.93 -6.24
CA LEU A 894 5.86 26.76 -6.38
C LEU A 894 4.39 27.19 -6.61
N ASP A 895 3.93 28.24 -5.93
CA ASP A 895 2.56 28.76 -6.08
C ASP A 895 2.36 29.42 -7.45
N GLN A 896 3.39 30.07 -7.99
CA GLN A 896 3.34 30.66 -9.34
C GLN A 896 3.35 29.61 -10.46
N SER A 897 4.12 28.53 -10.33
CA SER A 897 4.10 27.44 -11.31
C SER A 897 2.80 26.63 -11.24
N ASN A 898 2.21 26.48 -10.05
CA ASN A 898 0.94 25.79 -9.87
C ASN A 898 -0.28 26.62 -10.33
N ALA A 899 -0.20 27.93 -10.29
CA ALA A 899 -1.30 28.81 -10.71
C ALA A 899 -1.65 28.67 -12.20
N HIS A 900 -0.68 28.30 -13.05
CA HIS A 900 -0.92 28.05 -14.49
C HIS A 900 -1.56 26.69 -14.79
N LEU A 901 -1.48 25.74 -13.85
CA LEU A 901 -2.02 24.38 -14.01
C LEU A 901 -3.39 24.19 -13.38
N MET A 902 -3.96 25.19 -12.69
CA MET A 902 -5.05 24.99 -11.74
C MET A 902 -6.17 26.04 -11.78
N GLY A 903 -6.57 26.47 -12.97
CA GLY A 903 -7.60 27.52 -13.13
C GLY A 903 -8.96 27.24 -12.45
N ASP A 904 -9.21 26.01 -11.95
CA ASP A 904 -10.49 25.57 -11.38
C ASP A 904 -10.35 24.79 -10.05
N ALA A 905 -9.16 24.76 -9.45
CA ALA A 905 -8.92 23.99 -8.23
C ALA A 905 -9.57 24.66 -7.00
N PRO A 906 -10.40 23.94 -6.22
CA PRO A 906 -11.02 24.48 -5.01
C PRO A 906 -10.02 24.68 -3.89
N ALA A 907 -10.32 25.59 -2.96
CA ALA A 907 -9.58 25.69 -1.71
C ALA A 907 -9.88 24.47 -0.80
N CYS A 908 -8.87 24.02 -0.08
CA CYS A 908 -9.00 22.92 0.87
C CYS A 908 -9.91 23.25 2.04
N ASP A 909 -10.92 22.44 2.30
CA ASP A 909 -11.88 22.64 3.39
C ASP A 909 -11.24 22.58 4.79
N GLY A 910 -10.07 21.90 4.91
CA GLY A 910 -9.38 21.76 6.19
C GLY A 910 -8.40 22.88 6.53
N CYS A 911 -7.75 23.51 5.54
CA CYS A 911 -6.71 24.52 5.79
C CYS A 911 -6.75 25.75 4.87
N GLY A 912 -7.70 25.84 3.94
CA GLY A 912 -7.88 26.98 3.04
C GLY A 912 -6.84 27.10 1.91
N SER A 913 -5.84 26.22 1.82
CA SER A 913 -4.83 26.23 0.75
C SER A 913 -5.42 25.71 -0.55
N ILE A 914 -4.93 26.24 -1.69
CA ILE A 914 -5.36 25.77 -3.01
C ILE A 914 -4.93 24.29 -3.18
N THR A 915 -5.86 23.46 -3.61
CA THR A 915 -5.62 22.04 -3.84
C THR A 915 -5.04 21.77 -5.23
N VAL A 916 -4.41 20.62 -5.41
CA VAL A 916 -3.92 20.15 -6.70
C VAL A 916 -4.77 19.00 -7.22
N ARG A 917 -5.01 18.96 -8.51
CA ARG A 917 -5.76 17.87 -9.13
C ARG A 917 -4.95 16.58 -9.07
N ASN A 918 -5.58 15.50 -8.59
CA ASN A 918 -4.97 14.17 -8.45
C ASN A 918 -5.95 13.15 -9.06
N GLY A 919 -5.82 12.89 -10.36
CA GLY A 919 -6.80 12.13 -11.12
C GLY A 919 -8.14 12.88 -11.25
N THR A 920 -9.22 12.24 -10.81
CA THR A 920 -10.56 12.84 -10.72
C THR A 920 -10.81 13.62 -9.44
N CYS A 921 -9.85 13.65 -8.50
CA CYS A 921 -9.96 14.25 -7.18
C CYS A 921 -8.98 15.40 -7.00
N TYR A 922 -9.17 16.20 -5.95
CA TYR A 922 -8.25 17.25 -5.54
C TYR A 922 -7.56 16.89 -4.23
N ARG A 923 -6.28 17.19 -4.12
CA ARG A 923 -5.50 16.95 -2.91
C ARG A 923 -4.85 18.24 -2.43
N CYS A 924 -4.95 18.50 -1.14
CA CYS A 924 -4.25 19.59 -0.51
C CYS A 924 -2.80 19.22 -0.24
N LEU A 925 -1.85 19.93 -0.83
CA LEU A 925 -0.41 19.71 -0.60
C LEU A 925 0.05 20.25 0.76
N ASN A 926 -0.72 21.14 1.37
CA ASN A 926 -0.36 21.75 2.67
C ASN A 926 -0.77 20.85 3.85
N CYS A 927 -2.00 20.32 3.88
CA CYS A 927 -2.50 19.49 4.98
C CYS A 927 -2.74 18.02 4.61
N GLY A 928 -2.50 17.64 3.36
CA GLY A 928 -2.66 16.26 2.89
C GLY A 928 -4.10 15.81 2.65
N SER A 929 -5.10 16.65 2.95
CA SER A 929 -6.52 16.31 2.77
C SER A 929 -6.84 16.05 1.30
N SER A 930 -7.60 14.99 1.03
CA SER A 930 -8.14 14.67 -0.29
C SER A 930 -9.58 15.16 -0.37
N MET A 931 -9.91 15.91 -1.42
CA MET A 931 -11.25 16.40 -1.71
C MET A 931 -11.79 15.64 -2.93
N GLY A 932 -12.78 14.79 -2.69
CA GLY A 932 -13.42 13.95 -3.69
C GLY A 932 -12.84 12.54 -3.81
N CYS A 933 -13.71 11.55 -3.82
CA CYS A 933 -13.51 10.10 -3.91
C CYS A 933 -12.51 9.49 -2.91
N SER A 934 -13.03 9.02 -1.80
CA SER A 934 -12.37 8.07 -0.90
C SER A 934 -12.24 6.71 -1.58
#